data_19da6a81b537acb85b1b9c3b5604c95e
#
_entry.id   19da6a81b537acb85b1b9c3b5604c95e
#
_cell.length_a   1.000
_cell.length_b   1.000
_cell.length_c   1.000
_cell.angle_alpha   90.00
_cell.angle_beta   90.00
_cell.angle_gamma   90.00
#
_symmetry.space_group_name_H-M   'P 1'
#
loop_
_entity.id
_entity.type
_entity.pdbx_description
1 polymer ?
#
loop_
_entity_poly.entity_id
_entity_poly.type
_entity_poly.pdbx_seq_one_letter_code
_entity_poly.pdbx_strand_id
1 'polypeptide(L)'
;MATRSRLSRYRSSTSTSTPPQTSKATEVLQRLLDSLSSIVTNRPNDYPDIQILIKQARQVQQYLSATTPPSTVQDDFRHLRGFHRLFDVLRAFSGFYNPQKRDEEETKHCFELLDAVFAVLSSAFEGHPGNRRYFRTRVEGGGWDALEQTIASIGLGGSDSDLWTLGQLFGKLFALSTNNKALDRLCCDAVLSDASSQAQPPQSGIGEDGTQSETDPPRPKDPAITIDSAISQSLSSTSTLQNPEVIRTIMDFWESIPRDGGASENFVSLLVLKLLSAIIAASSINLYLIHETGVLSRFLQLAFDDGSALSKTERDVILTCCRSLMSFGLNTLTDAQSLLLNPSPVSSDFCLEMMNRHISPPFIQFDLSLHGHASIDLPKLGRLFPPQSTAGYTFTTWIRIERFDPKSHTTLFGVFDATQTCFLLAYIEKDTRNFILQTSITSQRPSVRFKSFTFQEHEWYHIAIVHRRPKTMVASKASLYVNGEFVEQLRTTYPSPPPLTNGSTDSFASFTSNSNKNMPVQAFIGTPRELSSHVGPGLIHTKWSLASAHLFEDVFNDELLAVPSRLGPAYQGNFQDCLGGFQTYRASASLGLQNDLVSTGKNGDSDIMRAIRDKAANLIPENRVLLSMLPSSIFRESEGFNESQLFRSLSRGPANTLVQMVLKSGTGIAINSALPSSNDALLRSNGVAVLAGDPIIATPQFFDDALWRLAGFTPLALKLIDRASTVDALLRAVEMVFKCINSSWRNSEAMEKDQGYAILALLLKVKLGFTTSLNESPTQRMSLQPGERDQLCFQLLSLLLEFVGYKHYEPLESVIINPLAYRVLLVDFDGWRRSAPIVQELYYKQFITFAARSKYHQYNNRRLIRMSE
;
A
#
# COMPACT_ATOMS: atom_id res chain seq x y z
N MET A 1 39.11 -27.00 18.72
CA MET A 1 40.16 -26.01 18.45
C MET A 1 39.55 -24.65 18.40
N ALA A 2 39.82 -23.83 19.39
CA ALA A 2 39.21 -22.53 19.60
C ALA A 2 40.03 -21.45 18.88
N THR A 3 39.43 -20.67 18.03
CA THR A 3 40.00 -19.47 17.41
C THR A 3 39.44 -18.22 18.09
N ARG A 4 40.26 -17.58 18.85
CA ARG A 4 40.04 -16.30 19.51
C ARG A 4 39.94 -15.19 18.46
N SER A 5 38.82 -14.44 18.43
CA SER A 5 38.67 -13.19 17.70
C SER A 5 39.37 -12.04 18.46
N ARG A 6 40.33 -11.40 17.80
CA ARG A 6 40.96 -10.16 18.28
C ARG A 6 40.06 -8.97 17.96
N LEU A 7 39.44 -8.40 18.98
CA LEU A 7 38.89 -7.05 18.93
C LEU A 7 39.99 -6.01 18.82
N SER A 8 40.11 -5.34 17.69
CA SER A 8 41.00 -4.18 17.53
C SER A 8 40.33 -2.97 18.20
N ARG A 9 41.00 -2.46 19.25
CA ARG A 9 40.65 -1.21 19.91
C ARG A 9 41.00 -0.05 18.97
N TYR A 10 39.97 0.62 18.43
CA TYR A 10 40.15 1.97 17.90
C TYR A 10 40.32 2.93 19.09
N ARG A 11 41.49 3.50 19.22
CA ARG A 11 41.75 4.66 20.07
C ARG A 11 41.05 5.86 19.44
N SER A 12 39.97 6.32 20.07
CA SER A 12 39.40 7.64 19.84
C SER A 12 40.37 8.68 20.42
N SER A 13 40.83 9.59 19.58
CA SER A 13 41.48 10.82 20.01
C SER A 13 40.53 11.60 20.91
N THR A 14 40.89 11.68 22.18
CA THR A 14 40.23 12.57 23.14
C THR A 14 40.59 14.00 22.80
N SER A 15 39.71 14.67 22.05
CA SER A 15 39.58 16.11 22.14
C SER A 15 38.87 16.39 23.47
N THR A 16 39.58 17.07 24.37
CA THR A 16 39.02 17.67 25.60
C THR A 16 37.96 18.70 25.19
N SER A 17 36.72 18.22 25.03
CA SER A 17 35.54 19.06 24.96
C SER A 17 35.13 19.34 26.41
N THR A 18 35.12 20.61 26.80
CA THR A 18 34.37 21.15 27.92
C THR A 18 32.99 20.49 27.97
N PRO A 19 32.48 20.06 29.15
CA PRO A 19 31.15 19.49 29.25
C PRO A 19 30.15 20.50 28.66
N PRO A 20 29.18 20.04 27.82
CA PRO A 20 28.17 20.91 27.25
C PRO A 20 27.46 21.61 28.43
N GLN A 21 27.40 22.92 28.44
CA GLN A 21 26.57 23.66 29.39
C GLN A 21 25.13 23.16 29.22
N THR A 22 24.62 22.48 30.22
CA THR A 22 23.24 22.02 30.30
C THR A 22 22.35 23.27 30.11
N SER A 23 21.46 23.25 29.12
CA SER A 23 20.58 24.38 28.93
C SER A 23 19.67 24.51 30.15
N LYS A 24 19.24 25.73 30.52
CA LYS A 24 18.26 25.91 31.59
C LYS A 24 17.00 25.06 31.38
N ALA A 25 16.66 24.79 30.14
CA ALA A 25 15.55 23.93 29.77
C ALA A 25 15.78 22.47 30.16
N THR A 26 16.98 21.93 29.93
CA THR A 26 17.35 20.56 30.30
C THR A 26 17.33 20.37 31.82
N GLU A 27 17.78 21.38 32.60
CA GLU A 27 17.76 21.34 34.05
C GLU A 27 16.32 21.33 34.62
N VAL A 28 15.40 22.10 34.02
CA VAL A 28 13.99 22.10 34.45
C VAL A 28 13.34 20.76 34.18
N LEU A 29 13.56 20.21 32.98
CA LEU A 29 13.01 18.89 32.60
C LEU A 29 13.57 17.79 33.51
N GLN A 30 14.87 17.84 33.84
CA GLN A 30 15.49 16.89 34.72
C GLN A 30 14.85 16.93 36.14
N ARG A 31 14.62 18.12 36.71
CA ARG A 31 13.97 18.30 38.03
C ARG A 31 12.54 17.71 38.02
N LEU A 32 11.78 17.94 36.96
CA LEU A 32 10.43 17.39 36.81
C LEU A 32 10.45 15.87 36.76
N LEU A 33 11.36 15.30 35.99
CA LEU A 33 11.53 13.85 35.89
C LEU A 33 12.08 13.22 37.18
N ASP A 34 13.00 13.88 37.86
CA ASP A 34 13.51 13.43 39.15
C ASP A 34 12.44 13.49 40.27
N SER A 35 11.57 14.52 40.22
CA SER A 35 10.41 14.59 41.13
C SER A 35 9.43 13.45 40.87
N LEU A 36 9.16 13.12 39.60
CA LEU A 36 8.30 11.99 39.24
C LEU A 36 8.87 10.65 39.77
N SER A 37 10.20 10.44 39.61
CA SER A 37 10.86 9.22 40.07
C SER A 37 11.01 9.15 41.57
N SER A 38 11.16 10.28 42.28
CA SER A 38 11.38 10.32 43.74
C SER A 38 10.16 9.83 44.52
N ILE A 39 8.95 10.04 44.01
CA ILE A 39 7.71 9.57 44.64
C ILE A 39 7.64 8.05 44.55
N VAL A 40 8.11 7.46 43.46
CA VAL A 40 8.13 6.01 43.25
C VAL A 40 9.20 5.33 44.14
N THR A 41 10.39 5.95 44.27
CA THR A 41 11.54 5.31 44.93
C THR A 41 11.58 5.49 46.43
N ASN A 42 11.04 6.59 46.97
CA ASN A 42 11.14 6.93 48.39
C ASN A 42 10.06 6.26 49.29
N ARG A 43 9.03 5.64 48.68
CA ARG A 43 7.94 4.98 49.42
C ARG A 43 7.57 3.62 48.79
N PRO A 44 8.46 2.64 48.77
CA PRO A 44 8.19 1.37 48.11
C PRO A 44 7.07 0.54 48.74
N ASN A 45 6.67 0.84 49.96
CA ASN A 45 5.64 0.10 50.70
C ASN A 45 4.34 0.89 50.99
N ASP A 46 4.31 2.18 50.66
CA ASP A 46 3.12 3.01 50.81
C ASP A 46 2.44 3.20 49.46
N TYR A 47 1.11 3.28 49.47
CA TYR A 47 0.32 3.62 48.28
C TYR A 47 0.79 4.97 47.69
N PRO A 48 1.28 5.04 46.45
CA PRO A 48 1.74 6.29 45.90
C PRO A 48 0.57 7.26 45.79
N ASP A 49 0.80 8.54 46.15
CA ASP A 49 -0.22 9.57 45.96
C ASP A 49 -0.43 9.81 44.46
N ILE A 50 -1.43 9.12 43.90
CA ILE A 50 -1.74 9.10 42.49
C ILE A 50 -2.02 10.52 41.98
N GLN A 51 -2.68 11.35 42.74
CA GLN A 51 -2.99 12.73 42.36
C GLN A 51 -1.72 13.56 42.16
N ILE A 52 -0.70 13.33 43.00
CA ILE A 52 0.60 13.98 42.83
C ILE A 52 1.31 13.47 41.59
N LEU A 53 1.29 12.15 41.30
CA LEU A 53 1.85 11.57 40.08
C LEU A 53 1.17 12.11 38.83
N ILE A 54 -0.16 12.19 38.78
CA ILE A 54 -0.93 12.76 37.70
C ILE A 54 -0.56 14.22 37.47
N LYS A 55 -0.49 15.02 38.53
CA LYS A 55 -0.10 16.43 38.45
C LYS A 55 1.30 16.61 37.86
N GLN A 56 2.26 15.80 38.30
CA GLN A 56 3.63 15.88 37.80
C GLN A 56 3.74 15.40 36.36
N ALA A 57 3.08 14.31 35.97
CA ALA A 57 3.04 13.86 34.59
C ALA A 57 2.45 14.95 33.66
N ARG A 58 1.37 15.61 34.08
CA ARG A 58 0.80 16.75 33.34
C ARG A 58 1.75 17.94 33.25
N GLN A 59 2.58 18.22 34.28
CA GLN A 59 3.61 19.27 34.21
C GLN A 59 4.71 18.91 33.20
N VAL A 60 5.16 17.64 33.15
CA VAL A 60 6.09 17.17 32.13
C VAL A 60 5.49 17.34 30.72
N GLN A 61 4.24 16.94 30.52
CA GLN A 61 3.52 17.07 29.25
C GLN A 61 3.43 18.53 28.81
N GLN A 62 3.02 19.45 29.70
CA GLN A 62 2.94 20.88 29.41
C GLN A 62 4.31 21.45 29.02
N TYR A 63 5.39 21.02 29.70
CA TYR A 63 6.72 21.47 29.40
C TYR A 63 7.19 21.02 28.01
N LEU A 64 6.92 19.75 27.62
CA LEU A 64 7.24 19.21 26.29
C LEU A 64 6.49 19.96 25.17
N SER A 65 5.24 20.35 25.43
CA SER A 65 4.39 21.02 24.44
C SER A 65 4.66 22.54 24.32
N ALA A 66 5.11 23.21 25.39
CA ALA A 66 5.24 24.66 25.45
C ALA A 66 6.59 25.17 24.96
N THR A 67 7.62 24.33 24.89
CA THR A 67 9.00 24.77 24.62
C THR A 67 9.30 24.80 23.11
N THR A 68 9.79 25.92 22.61
CA THR A 68 10.18 26.11 21.21
C THR A 68 11.71 26.27 21.07
N PRO A 69 12.39 25.50 20.17
CA PRO A 69 11.83 24.45 19.32
C PRO A 69 11.59 23.14 20.09
N PRO A 70 10.47 22.45 19.87
CA PRO A 70 10.10 21.26 20.63
C PRO A 70 11.10 20.12 20.47
N SER A 71 11.75 19.98 19.32
CA SER A 71 12.68 18.89 19.02
C SER A 71 13.85 18.76 20.01
N THR A 72 14.38 19.85 20.52
CA THR A 72 15.52 19.82 21.47
C THR A 72 15.11 19.29 22.84
N VAL A 73 13.93 19.68 23.34
CA VAL A 73 13.42 19.23 24.63
C VAL A 73 12.96 17.75 24.55
N GLN A 74 12.43 17.35 23.42
CA GLN A 74 12.07 15.96 23.15
C GLN A 74 13.32 15.05 23.07
N ASP A 75 14.44 15.55 22.50
CA ASP A 75 15.73 14.86 22.55
C ASP A 75 16.25 14.77 24.00
N ASP A 76 16.18 15.86 24.77
CA ASP A 76 16.56 15.88 26.20
C ASP A 76 15.73 14.88 27.01
N PHE A 77 14.41 14.79 26.76
CA PHE A 77 13.53 13.81 27.40
C PHE A 77 14.02 12.37 27.16
N ARG A 78 14.43 12.04 25.94
CA ARG A 78 15.03 10.75 25.59
C ARG A 78 16.35 10.52 26.34
N HIS A 79 17.25 11.51 26.33
CA HIS A 79 18.56 11.41 26.95
C HIS A 79 18.48 11.30 28.50
N LEU A 80 17.48 11.92 29.11
CA LEU A 80 17.19 11.83 30.52
C LEU A 80 16.39 10.58 30.92
N ARG A 81 16.26 9.60 29.99
CA ARG A 81 15.50 8.37 30.19
C ARG A 81 14.03 8.59 30.56
N GLY A 82 13.40 9.63 30.04
CA GLY A 82 12.01 9.97 30.37
C GLY A 82 11.03 8.81 30.11
N PHE A 83 11.20 8.08 28.99
CA PHE A 83 10.35 6.91 28.71
C PHE A 83 10.45 5.81 29.79
N HIS A 84 11.64 5.46 30.25
CA HIS A 84 11.81 4.43 31.30
C HIS A 84 11.17 4.88 32.63
N ARG A 85 11.29 6.16 32.96
CA ARG A 85 10.67 6.71 34.20
C ARG A 85 9.13 6.65 34.14
N LEU A 86 8.53 6.78 32.94
CA LEU A 86 7.08 6.57 32.79
C LEU A 86 6.70 5.11 33.09
N PHE A 87 7.49 4.14 32.61
CA PHE A 87 7.26 2.73 32.92
C PHE A 87 7.44 2.44 34.42
N ASP A 88 8.43 3.05 35.08
CA ASP A 88 8.62 2.91 36.54
C ASP A 88 7.39 3.39 37.32
N VAL A 89 6.77 4.50 36.86
CA VAL A 89 5.50 5.00 37.44
C VAL A 89 4.36 4.00 37.29
N LEU A 90 4.17 3.46 36.08
CA LEU A 90 3.11 2.50 35.80
C LEU A 90 3.31 1.17 36.55
N ARG A 91 4.56 0.70 36.66
CA ARG A 91 4.91 -0.52 37.44
C ARG A 91 4.72 -0.34 38.93
N ALA A 92 5.11 0.81 39.47
CA ALA A 92 4.87 1.10 40.89
C ALA A 92 3.36 1.06 41.19
N PHE A 93 2.53 1.56 40.27
CA PHE A 93 1.09 1.51 40.43
C PHE A 93 0.55 0.08 40.36
N SER A 94 1.05 -0.77 39.47
CA SER A 94 0.60 -2.16 39.33
C SER A 94 0.79 -2.99 40.61
N GLY A 95 1.75 -2.65 41.46
CA GLY A 95 1.97 -3.31 42.76
C GLY A 95 0.93 -2.98 43.84
N PHE A 96 0.14 -1.93 43.65
CA PHE A 96 -0.85 -1.45 44.64
C PHE A 96 -2.30 -1.62 44.21
N TYR A 97 -2.58 -1.60 42.92
CA TYR A 97 -3.91 -1.76 42.37
C TYR A 97 -4.39 -3.23 42.49
N ASN A 98 -5.54 -3.44 43.10
CA ASN A 98 -6.13 -4.77 43.22
C ASN A 98 -7.43 -4.86 42.42
N PRO A 99 -7.41 -5.48 41.22
CA PRO A 99 -8.59 -5.58 40.34
C PRO A 99 -9.75 -6.37 40.97
N GLN A 100 -9.49 -7.19 42.02
CA GLN A 100 -10.53 -7.98 42.70
C GLN A 100 -11.34 -7.15 43.73
N LYS A 101 -10.80 -6.08 44.28
CA LYS A 101 -11.51 -5.22 45.23
C LYS A 101 -12.45 -4.19 44.59
N ARG A 102 -12.29 -3.90 43.31
CA ARG A 102 -13.14 -3.03 42.47
C ARG A 102 -13.64 -1.76 43.19
N ASP A 103 -12.73 -0.95 43.72
CA ASP A 103 -13.06 0.38 44.17
C ASP A 103 -13.20 1.29 42.91
N GLU A 104 -14.38 1.88 42.69
CA GLU A 104 -14.63 2.76 41.55
C GLU A 104 -13.72 3.99 41.55
N GLU A 105 -13.37 4.53 42.71
CA GLU A 105 -12.43 5.67 42.85
C GLU A 105 -11.00 5.27 42.45
N GLU A 106 -10.53 4.12 42.90
CA GLU A 106 -9.18 3.62 42.53
C GLU A 106 -9.09 3.36 41.02
N THR A 107 -10.12 2.75 40.43
CA THR A 107 -10.18 2.49 39.01
C THR A 107 -10.18 3.79 38.20
N LYS A 108 -10.94 4.80 38.60
CA LYS A 108 -10.95 6.11 37.98
C LYS A 108 -9.58 6.80 38.05
N HIS A 109 -8.92 6.77 39.21
CA HIS A 109 -7.59 7.33 39.36
C HIS A 109 -6.55 6.61 38.49
N CYS A 110 -6.70 5.29 38.29
CA CYS A 110 -5.87 4.51 37.38
C CYS A 110 -5.99 5.02 35.93
N PHE A 111 -7.21 5.22 35.45
CA PHE A 111 -7.43 5.76 34.10
C PHE A 111 -6.98 7.21 33.95
N GLU A 112 -7.10 8.03 34.99
CA GLU A 112 -6.54 9.39 35.00
C GLU A 112 -5.01 9.39 34.93
N LEU A 113 -4.33 8.44 35.60
CA LEU A 113 -2.89 8.27 35.51
C LEU A 113 -2.47 7.80 34.10
N LEU A 114 -3.16 6.80 33.53
CA LEU A 114 -2.92 6.35 32.16
C LEU A 114 -3.09 7.49 31.15
N ASP A 115 -4.14 8.30 31.28
CA ASP A 115 -4.35 9.47 30.42
C ASP A 115 -3.19 10.47 30.52
N ALA A 116 -2.70 10.73 31.72
CA ALA A 116 -1.56 11.62 31.92
C ALA A 116 -0.28 11.06 31.31
N VAL A 117 0.00 9.76 31.47
CA VAL A 117 1.17 9.10 30.87
C VAL A 117 1.06 9.08 29.34
N PHE A 118 -0.11 8.75 28.77
CA PHE A 118 -0.34 8.75 27.33
C PHE A 118 -0.22 10.16 26.74
N ALA A 119 -0.65 11.20 27.45
CA ALA A 119 -0.45 12.57 27.05
C ALA A 119 1.04 12.97 26.99
N VAL A 120 1.87 12.50 27.93
CA VAL A 120 3.32 12.69 27.90
C VAL A 120 3.94 11.97 26.70
N LEU A 121 3.55 10.71 26.43
CA LEU A 121 4.03 9.95 25.29
C LEU A 121 3.67 10.63 23.97
N SER A 122 2.42 11.08 23.82
CA SER A 122 1.97 11.80 22.62
C SER A 122 2.79 13.07 22.40
N SER A 123 3.03 13.88 23.43
CA SER A 123 3.84 15.10 23.32
C SER A 123 5.32 14.81 23.06
N ALA A 124 5.86 13.70 23.56
CA ALA A 124 7.23 13.28 23.29
C ALA A 124 7.43 12.77 21.84
N PHE A 125 6.36 12.27 21.19
CA PHE A 125 6.38 11.75 19.82
C PHE A 125 6.00 12.79 18.76
N GLU A 126 5.30 13.84 19.14
CA GLU A 126 4.77 14.83 18.20
C GLU A 126 5.89 15.50 17.38
N GLY A 127 5.85 15.29 16.05
CA GLY A 127 6.87 15.80 15.14
C GLY A 127 8.30 15.27 15.34
N HIS A 128 8.49 14.19 16.13
CA HIS A 128 9.81 13.67 16.48
C HIS A 128 9.98 12.18 16.15
N PRO A 129 10.30 11.83 14.89
CA PRO A 129 10.44 10.43 14.46
C PRO A 129 11.55 9.67 15.22
N GLY A 130 12.62 10.36 15.64
CA GLY A 130 13.69 9.77 16.43
C GLY A 130 13.24 9.23 17.80
N ASN A 131 12.29 9.89 18.46
CA ASN A 131 11.73 9.43 19.72
C ASN A 131 10.78 8.24 19.51
N ARG A 132 9.94 8.26 18.49
CA ARG A 132 9.09 7.11 18.12
C ARG A 132 9.92 5.87 17.89
N ARG A 133 11.00 6.00 17.10
CA ARG A 133 11.92 4.90 16.84
C ARG A 133 12.62 4.42 18.13
N TYR A 134 13.17 5.35 18.94
CA TYR A 134 13.84 4.99 20.18
C TYR A 134 12.91 4.24 21.12
N PHE A 135 11.67 4.69 21.27
CA PHE A 135 10.64 4.02 22.04
C PHE A 135 10.39 2.60 21.52
N ARG A 136 10.11 2.46 20.22
CA ARG A 136 9.84 1.16 19.58
C ARG A 136 10.98 0.16 19.73
N THR A 137 12.26 0.60 19.63
CA THR A 137 13.39 -0.34 19.49
C THR A 137 14.31 -0.44 20.71
N ARG A 138 14.28 0.52 21.62
CA ARG A 138 15.28 0.64 22.71
C ARG A 138 14.69 0.67 24.11
N VAL A 139 13.45 1.07 24.25
CA VAL A 139 12.81 1.14 25.56
C VAL A 139 12.34 -0.27 25.92
N GLU A 140 12.88 -0.83 27.01
CA GLU A 140 12.47 -2.11 27.60
C GLU A 140 12.45 -3.32 26.63
N GLY A 141 13.24 -3.27 25.54
CA GLY A 141 13.26 -4.31 24.52
C GLY A 141 12.21 -4.13 23.40
N GLY A 142 11.22 -3.28 23.58
CA GLY A 142 10.13 -2.94 22.68
C GLY A 142 9.07 -2.13 23.42
N GLY A 143 9.08 -0.79 23.27
CA GLY A 143 8.27 0.09 24.13
C GLY A 143 6.77 -0.19 24.08
N TRP A 144 6.24 -0.59 22.91
CA TRP A 144 4.82 -0.91 22.78
C TRP A 144 4.46 -2.23 23.46
N ASP A 145 5.28 -3.28 23.26
CA ASP A 145 5.09 -4.58 23.90
C ASP A 145 5.24 -4.46 25.44
N ALA A 146 6.21 -3.64 25.90
CA ALA A 146 6.38 -3.37 27.32
C ALA A 146 5.19 -2.59 27.91
N LEU A 147 4.59 -1.65 27.15
CA LEU A 147 3.39 -0.92 27.55
C LEU A 147 2.20 -1.87 27.71
N GLU A 148 1.98 -2.75 26.75
CA GLU A 148 0.95 -3.76 26.79
C GLU A 148 1.10 -4.67 28.02
N GLN A 149 2.31 -5.24 28.23
CA GLN A 149 2.59 -6.07 29.38
C GLN A 149 2.37 -5.33 30.71
N THR A 150 2.73 -4.05 30.78
CA THR A 150 2.53 -3.23 31.95
C THR A 150 1.04 -2.99 32.23
N ILE A 151 0.24 -2.66 31.21
CA ILE A 151 -1.22 -2.50 31.33
C ILE A 151 -1.87 -3.82 31.74
N ALA A 152 -1.46 -4.94 31.15
CA ALA A 152 -1.92 -6.26 31.53
C ALA A 152 -1.57 -6.60 32.98
N SER A 153 -0.36 -6.22 33.45
CA SER A 153 0.06 -6.44 34.84
C SER A 153 -0.73 -5.62 35.89
N ILE A 154 -1.31 -4.49 35.46
CA ILE A 154 -2.24 -3.71 36.27
C ILE A 154 -3.61 -4.42 36.39
N GLY A 155 -3.92 -5.34 35.49
CA GLY A 155 -5.17 -6.10 35.50
C GLY A 155 -6.32 -5.41 34.78
N LEU A 156 -6.04 -4.43 33.88
CA LEU A 156 -7.07 -3.69 33.18
C LEU A 156 -7.54 -4.37 31.89
N GLY A 157 -6.75 -5.26 31.31
CA GLY A 157 -7.01 -5.93 30.01
C GLY A 157 -7.13 -7.46 30.11
N GLY A 158 -7.33 -8.04 31.31
CA GLY A 158 -7.43 -9.49 31.48
C GLY A 158 -8.86 -10.02 31.26
N SER A 159 -8.98 -11.35 31.17
CA SER A 159 -10.26 -12.06 31.06
C SER A 159 -11.22 -11.81 32.24
N ASP A 160 -10.70 -11.33 33.36
CA ASP A 160 -11.47 -11.04 34.58
C ASP A 160 -11.95 -9.57 34.65
N SER A 161 -11.59 -8.75 33.67
CA SER A 161 -12.01 -7.33 33.62
C SER A 161 -13.47 -7.23 33.22
N ASP A 162 -14.21 -6.33 33.87
CA ASP A 162 -15.60 -6.04 33.48
C ASP A 162 -15.67 -5.23 32.18
N LEU A 163 -16.83 -5.25 31.53
CA LEU A 163 -17.04 -4.58 30.25
C LEU A 163 -16.87 -3.07 30.34
N TRP A 164 -17.17 -2.46 31.49
CA TRP A 164 -16.97 -1.03 31.70
C TRP A 164 -15.49 -0.67 31.73
N THR A 165 -14.68 -1.42 32.46
CA THR A 165 -13.22 -1.24 32.53
C THR A 165 -12.56 -1.43 31.17
N LEU A 166 -12.96 -2.48 30.41
CA LEU A 166 -12.49 -2.71 29.07
C LEU A 166 -12.89 -1.56 28.11
N GLY A 167 -14.11 -1.07 28.17
CA GLY A 167 -14.55 0.07 27.37
C GLY A 167 -13.73 1.33 27.61
N GLN A 168 -13.43 1.64 28.89
CA GLN A 168 -12.54 2.75 29.27
C GLN A 168 -11.12 2.55 28.72
N LEU A 169 -10.56 1.34 28.85
CA LEU A 169 -9.22 1.02 28.34
C LEU A 169 -9.15 1.21 26.81
N PHE A 170 -10.12 0.67 26.06
CA PHE A 170 -10.16 0.85 24.61
C PHE A 170 -10.29 2.32 24.22
N GLY A 171 -11.10 3.10 24.92
CA GLY A 171 -11.21 4.54 24.71
C GLY A 171 -9.87 5.25 24.83
N LYS A 172 -9.10 4.97 25.90
CA LYS A 172 -7.75 5.53 26.09
C LYS A 172 -6.76 5.09 25.01
N LEU A 173 -6.78 3.81 24.63
CA LEU A 173 -5.90 3.29 23.57
C LEU A 173 -6.23 3.88 22.20
N PHE A 174 -7.51 4.01 21.83
CA PHE A 174 -7.91 4.69 20.61
C PHE A 174 -7.53 6.18 20.62
N ALA A 175 -7.68 6.86 21.75
CA ALA A 175 -7.23 8.25 21.91
C ALA A 175 -5.72 8.38 21.74
N LEU A 176 -4.91 7.44 22.28
CA LEU A 176 -3.46 7.40 22.10
C LEU A 176 -3.08 7.12 20.64
N SER A 177 -3.80 6.22 19.97
CA SER A 177 -3.50 5.85 18.58
C SER A 177 -3.75 6.98 17.59
N THR A 178 -4.80 7.77 17.81
CA THR A 178 -5.26 8.85 16.89
C THR A 178 -4.96 10.27 17.39
N ASN A 179 -4.49 10.41 18.63
CA ASN A 179 -4.41 11.69 19.36
C ASN A 179 -5.76 12.45 19.41
N ASN A 180 -6.89 11.72 19.40
CA ASN A 180 -8.25 12.24 19.38
C ASN A 180 -9.01 11.85 20.66
N LYS A 181 -9.15 12.77 21.61
CA LYS A 181 -9.86 12.55 22.87
C LYS A 181 -11.37 12.35 22.73
N ALA A 182 -11.96 12.66 21.58
CA ALA A 182 -13.38 12.41 21.35
C ALA A 182 -13.70 10.90 21.31
N LEU A 183 -12.76 10.07 20.88
CA LEU A 183 -12.93 8.60 20.85
C LEU A 183 -12.97 8.01 22.26
N ASP A 184 -12.20 8.56 23.18
CA ASP A 184 -12.24 8.18 24.59
C ASP A 184 -13.64 8.43 25.19
N ARG A 185 -14.19 9.63 25.02
CA ARG A 185 -15.54 9.98 25.46
C ARG A 185 -16.60 9.08 24.82
N LEU A 186 -16.49 8.83 23.54
CA LEU A 186 -17.42 7.98 22.81
C LEU A 186 -17.48 6.57 23.36
N CYS A 187 -16.32 5.96 23.66
CA CYS A 187 -16.27 4.63 24.27
C CYS A 187 -16.91 4.62 25.66
N CYS A 188 -16.64 5.65 26.48
CA CYS A 188 -17.22 5.78 27.81
C CYS A 188 -18.76 5.93 27.75
N ASP A 189 -19.25 6.83 26.91
CA ASP A 189 -20.68 7.11 26.76
C ASP A 189 -21.45 5.92 26.19
N ALA A 190 -20.85 5.22 25.24
CA ALA A 190 -21.46 4.04 24.61
C ALA A 190 -21.65 2.89 25.63
N VAL A 191 -20.65 2.63 26.45
CA VAL A 191 -20.71 1.56 27.46
C VAL A 191 -21.71 1.92 28.58
N LEU A 192 -21.78 3.18 28.98
CA LEU A 192 -22.78 3.64 29.98
C LEU A 192 -24.22 3.52 29.45
N SER A 193 -24.44 3.78 28.17
CA SER A 193 -25.76 3.66 27.54
C SER A 193 -26.22 2.20 27.44
N ASP A 194 -25.34 1.27 27.16
CA ASP A 194 -25.65 -0.16 27.12
C ASP A 194 -25.98 -0.71 28.52
N ALA A 195 -25.17 -0.37 29.54
CA ALA A 195 -25.44 -0.75 30.94
C ALA A 195 -26.79 -0.25 31.46
N SER A 196 -27.19 0.96 31.05
CA SER A 196 -28.51 1.53 31.43
C SER A 196 -29.67 0.84 30.72
N SER A 197 -29.47 0.35 29.49
CA SER A 197 -30.49 -0.37 28.71
C SER A 197 -30.73 -1.79 29.25
N GLN A 198 -29.72 -2.44 29.81
CA GLN A 198 -29.82 -3.78 30.41
C GLN A 198 -30.43 -3.76 31.82
N ALA A 199 -30.40 -2.62 32.49
CA ALA A 199 -30.95 -2.46 33.85
C ALA A 199 -32.45 -2.23 33.94
N GLN A 200 -33.20 -2.12 32.84
CA GLN A 200 -34.64 -2.01 32.84
C GLN A 200 -35.31 -3.39 32.94
N PRO A 201 -36.00 -3.73 34.06
CA PRO A 201 -36.73 -4.99 34.15
C PRO A 201 -37.89 -5.02 33.12
N PRO A 202 -38.24 -6.21 32.56
CA PRO A 202 -39.38 -6.32 31.66
C PRO A 202 -40.65 -5.91 32.39
N GLN A 203 -41.27 -4.82 31.98
CA GLN A 203 -42.58 -4.40 32.48
C GLN A 203 -43.62 -5.44 32.02
N SER A 204 -43.98 -6.34 32.96
CA SER A 204 -45.14 -7.19 32.85
C SER A 204 -46.38 -6.32 33.08
N GLY A 205 -46.89 -5.74 32.02
CA GLY A 205 -48.18 -5.02 32.04
C GLY A 205 -49.31 -5.94 31.65
N ILE A 206 -50.02 -6.52 32.63
CA ILE A 206 -51.41 -6.95 32.49
C ILE A 206 -52.23 -5.73 32.86
N GLY A 207 -53.06 -5.24 31.95
CA GLY A 207 -53.99 -4.17 32.22
C GLY A 207 -54.84 -3.84 31.01
N GLU A 208 -56.09 -4.31 31.06
CA GLU A 208 -57.17 -4.07 30.09
C GLU A 208 -57.60 -2.59 30.05
N ASP A 209 -58.19 -2.25 28.93
CA ASP A 209 -59.18 -1.21 28.63
C ASP A 209 -58.75 0.18 28.14
N GLY A 210 -59.08 0.35 26.91
CA GLY A 210 -59.79 1.39 26.19
C GLY A 210 -59.55 2.87 26.51
N THR A 211 -58.84 3.56 25.60
CA THR A 211 -59.35 4.74 24.85
C THR A 211 -58.22 5.36 23.99
N GLN A 212 -58.55 5.62 22.76
CA GLN A 212 -57.69 6.24 21.76
C GLN A 212 -57.32 7.68 22.13
N SER A 213 -56.06 8.05 22.17
CA SER A 213 -55.60 9.38 21.85
C SER A 213 -54.24 9.28 21.16
N GLU A 214 -54.19 9.78 19.93
CA GLU A 214 -53.02 9.90 19.08
C GLU A 214 -51.99 10.80 19.72
N THR A 215 -50.87 10.23 20.15
CA THR A 215 -49.53 10.80 20.14
C THR A 215 -48.59 9.63 20.25
N ASP A 216 -48.04 9.16 19.12
CA ASP A 216 -47.00 8.14 19.07
C ASP A 216 -45.79 8.63 19.87
N PRO A 217 -45.32 7.87 20.89
CA PRO A 217 -44.00 8.11 21.47
C PRO A 217 -42.95 7.72 20.41
N PRO A 218 -41.84 8.43 20.33
CA PRO A 218 -40.77 8.11 19.37
C PRO A 218 -40.32 6.67 19.62
N ARG A 219 -40.36 5.84 18.57
CA ARG A 219 -39.80 4.48 18.58
C ARG A 219 -38.40 4.51 19.12
N PRO A 220 -37.98 3.61 20.01
CA PRO A 220 -36.62 3.51 20.43
C PRO A 220 -35.74 3.32 19.19
N LYS A 221 -34.83 4.24 18.97
CA LYS A 221 -33.84 4.14 17.87
C LYS A 221 -33.01 2.90 18.13
N ASP A 222 -32.83 2.07 17.11
CA ASP A 222 -32.00 0.89 17.14
C ASP A 222 -30.60 1.30 17.70
N PRO A 223 -30.06 0.68 18.76
CA PRO A 223 -28.78 1.08 19.36
C PRO A 223 -27.61 1.02 18.36
N ALA A 224 -27.67 0.16 17.34
CA ALA A 224 -26.71 0.08 16.26
C ALA A 224 -26.64 1.36 15.40
N ILE A 225 -27.78 1.99 15.12
CA ILE A 225 -27.86 3.23 14.32
C ILE A 225 -27.29 4.42 15.08
N THR A 226 -27.42 4.43 16.40
CA THR A 226 -26.85 5.49 17.26
C THR A 226 -25.33 5.42 17.36
N ILE A 227 -24.75 4.22 17.42
CA ILE A 227 -23.28 4.04 17.47
C ILE A 227 -22.61 4.51 16.18
N ASP A 228 -23.08 4.08 15.02
CA ASP A 228 -22.49 4.44 13.73
C ASP A 228 -22.57 5.95 13.45
N SER A 229 -23.64 6.61 13.90
CA SER A 229 -23.76 8.08 13.81
C SER A 229 -22.81 8.81 14.76
N ALA A 230 -22.63 8.31 15.98
CA ALA A 230 -21.71 8.88 16.96
C ALA A 230 -20.25 8.69 16.55
N ILE A 231 -19.90 7.53 16.01
CA ILE A 231 -18.55 7.27 15.42
C ILE A 231 -18.28 8.24 14.27
N SER A 232 -19.23 8.42 13.35
CA SER A 232 -19.08 9.31 12.21
C SER A 232 -18.94 10.79 12.61
N GLN A 233 -19.56 11.21 13.71
CA GLN A 233 -19.40 12.56 14.25
C GLN A 233 -18.06 12.76 14.97
N SER A 234 -17.54 11.73 15.61
CA SER A 234 -16.28 11.77 16.37
C SER A 234 -15.04 11.63 15.49
N LEU A 235 -15.15 10.97 14.32
CA LEU A 235 -14.08 10.80 13.34
C LEU A 235 -14.24 11.80 12.20
N SER A 236 -13.39 12.83 12.19
CA SER A 236 -13.26 13.69 11.01
C SER A 236 -12.42 13.00 9.92
N SER A 237 -12.62 13.39 8.66
CA SER A 237 -11.80 12.92 7.51
C SER A 237 -10.31 13.29 7.64
N THR A 238 -9.96 14.10 8.63
CA THR A 238 -8.58 14.52 8.95
C THR A 238 -7.99 13.76 10.14
N SER A 239 -8.74 12.84 10.76
CA SER A 239 -8.26 12.01 11.87
C SER A 239 -7.26 10.99 11.34
N THR A 240 -5.95 11.24 11.52
CA THR A 240 -4.87 10.35 11.12
C THR A 240 -4.32 9.59 12.32
N LEU A 241 -3.94 8.33 12.09
CA LEU A 241 -3.23 7.53 13.09
C LEU A 241 -1.86 8.14 13.34
N GLN A 242 -1.58 8.45 14.60
CA GLN A 242 -0.29 8.95 15.05
C GLN A 242 0.63 7.82 15.53
N ASN A 243 0.06 6.84 16.22
CA ASN A 243 0.77 5.69 16.79
C ASN A 243 0.07 4.40 16.33
N PRO A 244 0.35 3.91 15.10
CA PRO A 244 -0.32 2.74 14.54
C PRO A 244 -0.03 1.45 15.31
N GLU A 245 1.12 1.35 15.99
CA GLU A 245 1.50 0.17 16.76
C GLU A 245 0.54 -0.13 17.92
N VAL A 246 -0.13 0.90 18.47
CA VAL A 246 -1.16 0.73 19.52
C VAL A 246 -2.33 -0.14 19.06
N ILE A 247 -2.57 -0.21 17.73
CA ILE A 247 -3.64 -1.05 17.17
C ILE A 247 -3.38 -2.54 17.49
N ARG A 248 -2.11 -2.97 17.55
CA ARG A 248 -1.77 -4.35 17.97
C ARG A 248 -2.22 -4.60 19.42
N THR A 249 -1.86 -3.71 20.32
CA THR A 249 -2.27 -3.77 21.73
C THR A 249 -3.80 -3.78 21.87
N ILE A 250 -4.51 -2.97 21.07
CA ILE A 250 -5.98 -2.99 21.02
C ILE A 250 -6.47 -4.38 20.59
N MET A 251 -5.86 -4.99 19.58
CA MET A 251 -6.25 -6.32 19.10
C MET A 251 -5.95 -7.42 20.14
N ASP A 252 -4.80 -7.35 20.83
CA ASP A 252 -4.43 -8.33 21.84
C ASP A 252 -5.43 -8.32 23.02
N PHE A 253 -5.81 -7.14 23.50
CA PHE A 253 -6.86 -7.01 24.53
C PHE A 253 -8.26 -7.37 24.00
N TRP A 254 -8.57 -7.06 22.74
CA TRP A 254 -9.84 -7.43 22.13
C TRP A 254 -9.99 -8.96 22.01
N GLU A 255 -8.93 -9.68 21.64
CA GLU A 255 -8.92 -11.15 21.57
C GLU A 255 -9.08 -11.79 22.95
N SER A 256 -8.64 -11.13 24.02
CA SER A 256 -8.78 -11.59 25.42
C SER A 256 -10.19 -11.38 26.01
N ILE A 257 -11.10 -10.68 25.34
CA ILE A 257 -12.48 -10.47 25.80
C ILE A 257 -13.17 -11.84 25.94
N PRO A 258 -13.76 -12.16 27.10
CA PRO A 258 -14.51 -13.40 27.29
C PRO A 258 -15.70 -13.47 26.31
N ARG A 259 -15.80 -14.57 25.59
CA ARG A 259 -16.90 -14.85 24.68
C ARG A 259 -17.66 -16.05 25.23
N ASP A 260 -18.83 -15.77 25.82
CA ASP A 260 -19.75 -16.85 26.20
C ASP A 260 -20.22 -17.55 24.93
N GLY A 261 -20.10 -18.89 24.85
CA GLY A 261 -20.44 -19.70 23.66
C GLY A 261 -21.91 -19.69 23.26
N GLY A 262 -22.68 -18.66 23.62
CA GLY A 262 -24.05 -18.39 23.25
C GLY A 262 -24.16 -17.13 22.39
N ALA A 263 -25.21 -17.04 21.58
CA ALA A 263 -25.48 -16.03 20.56
C ALA A 263 -25.66 -14.57 21.07
N SER A 264 -25.18 -14.23 22.29
CA SER A 264 -25.22 -12.88 22.82
C SER A 264 -24.05 -12.07 22.27
N GLU A 265 -24.35 -11.04 21.50
CA GLU A 265 -23.35 -10.11 20.97
C GLU A 265 -22.68 -9.34 22.13
N ASN A 266 -21.36 -9.42 22.20
CA ASN A 266 -20.62 -8.62 23.16
C ASN A 266 -20.52 -7.18 22.62
N PHE A 267 -21.25 -6.27 23.24
CA PHE A 267 -21.34 -4.87 22.82
C PHE A 267 -19.96 -4.18 22.70
N VAL A 268 -19.07 -4.38 23.70
CA VAL A 268 -17.72 -3.78 23.68
C VAL A 268 -16.88 -4.33 22.54
N SER A 269 -16.95 -5.65 22.28
CA SER A 269 -16.25 -6.28 21.17
C SER A 269 -16.67 -5.71 19.82
N LEU A 270 -17.99 -5.58 19.61
CA LEU A 270 -18.52 -4.99 18.37
C LEU A 270 -18.17 -3.50 18.24
N LEU A 271 -18.20 -2.73 19.34
CA LEU A 271 -17.81 -1.31 19.36
C LEU A 271 -16.36 -1.13 18.90
N VAL A 272 -15.43 -1.93 19.42
CA VAL A 272 -14.00 -1.90 19.02
C VAL A 272 -13.83 -2.18 17.54
N LEU A 273 -14.49 -3.22 17.01
CA LEU A 273 -14.42 -3.56 15.58
C LEU A 273 -15.01 -2.47 14.69
N LYS A 274 -16.12 -1.87 15.07
CA LYS A 274 -16.75 -0.75 14.33
C LYS A 274 -15.87 0.50 14.35
N LEU A 275 -15.24 0.83 15.48
CA LEU A 275 -14.26 1.92 15.55
C LEU A 275 -13.05 1.67 14.65
N LEU A 276 -12.51 0.46 14.66
CA LEU A 276 -11.42 0.07 13.76
C LEU A 276 -11.81 0.18 12.29
N SER A 277 -12.99 -0.32 11.94
CA SER A 277 -13.55 -0.21 10.59
C SER A 277 -13.70 1.25 10.15
N ALA A 278 -14.19 2.11 11.04
CA ALA A 278 -14.37 3.53 10.76
C ALA A 278 -13.02 4.26 10.61
N ILE A 279 -12.01 3.94 11.43
CA ILE A 279 -10.65 4.50 11.31
C ILE A 279 -10.01 4.07 9.98
N ILE A 280 -10.18 2.81 9.58
CA ILE A 280 -9.73 2.28 8.28
C ILE A 280 -10.38 3.06 7.13
N ALA A 281 -11.69 3.32 7.22
CA ALA A 281 -12.44 4.01 6.18
C ALA A 281 -12.18 5.52 6.13
N ALA A 282 -11.72 6.13 7.24
CA ALA A 282 -11.54 7.58 7.34
C ALA A 282 -10.48 8.13 6.38
N SER A 283 -9.39 7.39 6.14
CA SER A 283 -8.35 7.83 5.21
C SER A 283 -7.48 6.68 4.69
N SER A 284 -6.92 6.85 3.49
CA SER A 284 -6.00 5.85 2.90
C SER A 284 -4.69 5.72 3.68
N ILE A 285 -4.27 6.75 4.41
CA ILE A 285 -3.08 6.66 5.27
C ILE A 285 -3.36 5.77 6.48
N ASN A 286 -4.53 5.88 7.10
CA ASN A 286 -4.91 5.01 8.20
C ASN A 286 -5.00 3.55 7.74
N LEU A 287 -5.64 3.33 6.58
CA LEU A 287 -5.72 2.02 5.95
C LEU A 287 -4.33 1.42 5.72
N TYR A 288 -3.40 2.22 5.17
CA TYR A 288 -2.02 1.81 4.94
C TYR A 288 -1.29 1.49 6.26
N LEU A 289 -1.35 2.38 7.25
CA LEU A 289 -0.68 2.20 8.53
C LEU A 289 -1.20 0.97 9.29
N ILE A 290 -2.52 0.72 9.26
CA ILE A 290 -3.11 -0.49 9.88
C ILE A 290 -2.68 -1.74 9.11
N HIS A 291 -2.64 -1.69 7.77
CA HIS A 291 -2.14 -2.80 6.98
C HIS A 291 -0.69 -3.16 7.37
N GLU A 292 0.20 -2.18 7.54
CA GLU A 292 1.60 -2.38 7.96
C GLU A 292 1.73 -3.00 9.36
N THR A 293 0.74 -2.85 10.26
CA THR A 293 0.77 -3.49 11.58
C THR A 293 0.53 -5.01 11.54
N GLY A 294 0.12 -5.57 10.42
CA GLY A 294 -0.17 -7.01 10.28
C GLY A 294 -1.55 -7.44 10.81
N VAL A 295 -2.43 -6.51 11.12
CA VAL A 295 -3.80 -6.81 11.61
C VAL A 295 -4.61 -7.60 10.57
N LEU A 296 -4.34 -7.43 9.27
CA LEU A 296 -4.98 -8.23 8.23
C LEU A 296 -4.80 -9.73 8.44
N SER A 297 -3.58 -10.18 8.77
CA SER A 297 -3.29 -11.60 9.02
C SER A 297 -4.15 -12.16 10.15
N ARG A 298 -4.30 -11.41 11.23
CA ARG A 298 -5.16 -11.78 12.37
C ARG A 298 -6.63 -11.86 11.97
N PHE A 299 -7.11 -10.84 11.28
CA PHE A 299 -8.50 -10.81 10.81
C PHE A 299 -8.83 -11.96 9.86
N LEU A 300 -7.91 -12.31 8.95
CA LEU A 300 -8.11 -13.46 8.06
C LEU A 300 -8.17 -14.77 8.84
N GLN A 301 -7.29 -14.96 9.83
CA GLN A 301 -7.34 -16.16 10.67
C GLN A 301 -8.67 -16.26 11.42
N LEU A 302 -9.10 -15.19 12.09
CA LEU A 302 -10.34 -15.15 12.86
C LEU A 302 -11.60 -15.31 12.01
N ALA A 303 -11.63 -14.69 10.81
CA ALA A 303 -12.79 -14.75 9.93
C ALA A 303 -13.04 -16.14 9.34
N PHE A 304 -11.95 -16.90 9.07
CA PHE A 304 -12.02 -18.18 8.38
C PHE A 304 -11.71 -19.41 9.28
N ASP A 305 -11.47 -19.19 10.57
CA ASP A 305 -11.38 -20.25 11.56
C ASP A 305 -12.80 -20.70 11.98
N ASP A 306 -13.15 -21.95 11.68
CA ASP A 306 -14.44 -22.54 12.05
C ASP A 306 -14.60 -22.70 13.57
N GLY A 307 -13.50 -22.67 14.34
CA GLY A 307 -13.48 -22.71 15.80
C GLY A 307 -13.64 -21.35 16.49
N SER A 308 -13.65 -20.25 15.73
CA SER A 308 -13.73 -18.91 16.31
C SER A 308 -15.11 -18.63 16.92
N ALA A 309 -15.14 -18.19 18.19
CA ALA A 309 -16.36 -17.84 18.92
C ALA A 309 -16.91 -16.44 18.53
N LEU A 310 -16.75 -16.04 17.25
CA LEU A 310 -17.24 -14.77 16.73
C LEU A 310 -18.73 -14.82 16.41
N SER A 311 -19.46 -13.76 16.78
CA SER A 311 -20.82 -13.54 16.30
C SER A 311 -20.82 -13.28 14.78
N LYS A 312 -22.00 -13.47 14.15
CA LYS A 312 -22.13 -13.20 12.71
C LYS A 312 -21.83 -11.73 12.37
N THR A 313 -22.28 -10.79 13.18
CA THR A 313 -22.06 -9.36 13.00
C THR A 313 -20.60 -8.98 13.15
N GLU A 314 -19.87 -9.52 14.12
CA GLU A 314 -18.43 -9.31 14.26
C GLU A 314 -17.67 -9.84 13.05
N ARG A 315 -18.01 -11.04 12.57
CA ARG A 315 -17.41 -11.63 11.38
C ARG A 315 -17.66 -10.78 10.13
N ASP A 316 -18.86 -10.24 9.94
CA ASP A 316 -19.19 -9.36 8.81
C ASP A 316 -18.39 -8.05 8.84
N VAL A 317 -18.19 -7.45 10.03
CA VAL A 317 -17.34 -6.26 10.20
C VAL A 317 -15.87 -6.60 9.91
N ILE A 318 -15.35 -7.71 10.40
CA ILE A 318 -13.98 -8.18 10.14
C ILE A 318 -13.78 -8.40 8.64
N LEU A 319 -14.71 -9.09 7.95
CA LEU A 319 -14.62 -9.29 6.50
C LEU A 319 -14.64 -7.96 5.73
N THR A 320 -15.38 -6.96 6.22
CA THR A 320 -15.39 -5.62 5.63
C THR A 320 -14.03 -4.94 5.80
N CYS A 321 -13.41 -5.04 6.96
CA CYS A 321 -12.04 -4.58 7.20
C CYS A 321 -11.04 -5.31 6.30
N CYS A 322 -11.15 -6.65 6.18
CA CYS A 322 -10.30 -7.45 5.29
C CYS A 322 -10.40 -6.97 3.83
N ARG A 323 -11.62 -6.74 3.33
CA ARG A 323 -11.84 -6.23 1.96
C ARG A 323 -11.14 -4.89 1.72
N SER A 324 -11.15 -4.01 2.71
CA SER A 324 -10.48 -2.71 2.62
C SER A 324 -8.95 -2.87 2.68
N LEU A 325 -8.44 -3.61 3.65
CA LEU A 325 -7.00 -3.83 3.85
C LEU A 325 -6.36 -4.57 2.68
N MET A 326 -7.07 -5.53 2.06
CA MET A 326 -6.61 -6.26 0.88
C MET A 326 -6.37 -5.38 -0.36
N SER A 327 -6.78 -4.10 -0.35
CA SER A 327 -6.40 -3.16 -1.41
C SER A 327 -4.89 -2.95 -1.51
N PHE A 328 -4.14 -3.17 -0.41
CA PHE A 328 -2.69 -3.19 -0.37
C PHE A 328 -2.07 -4.59 -0.52
N GLY A 329 -2.91 -5.61 -0.75
CA GLY A 329 -2.51 -7.01 -0.90
C GLY A 329 -2.40 -7.77 0.42
N LEU A 330 -1.80 -8.96 0.35
CA LEU A 330 -1.54 -9.83 1.50
C LEU A 330 -0.31 -9.34 2.27
N ASN A 331 -0.32 -9.45 3.60
CA ASN A 331 0.82 -9.09 4.42
C ASN A 331 1.92 -10.17 4.37
N THR A 332 1.53 -11.43 4.44
CA THR A 332 2.45 -12.56 4.54
C THR A 332 2.08 -13.71 3.60
N LEU A 333 3.06 -14.57 3.31
CA LEU A 333 2.79 -15.80 2.56
C LEU A 333 1.94 -16.80 3.38
N THR A 334 1.99 -16.72 4.70
CA THR A 334 1.17 -17.57 5.57
C THR A 334 -0.31 -17.25 5.44
N ASP A 335 -0.68 -16.01 5.16
CA ASP A 335 -2.07 -15.60 4.91
C ASP A 335 -2.61 -16.25 3.63
N ALA A 336 -1.81 -16.23 2.56
CA ALA A 336 -2.17 -16.94 1.34
C ALA A 336 -2.25 -18.45 1.58
N GLN A 337 -1.35 -19.01 2.38
CA GLN A 337 -1.33 -20.43 2.70
C GLN A 337 -2.60 -20.84 3.45
N SER A 338 -3.02 -20.12 4.47
CA SER A 338 -4.22 -20.41 5.24
C SER A 338 -5.49 -20.36 4.38
N LEU A 339 -5.61 -19.37 3.52
CA LEU A 339 -6.76 -19.18 2.64
C LEU A 339 -6.84 -20.21 1.51
N LEU A 340 -5.68 -20.63 0.96
CA LEU A 340 -5.63 -21.45 -0.25
C LEU A 340 -5.42 -22.94 0.04
N LEU A 341 -4.75 -23.31 1.13
CA LEU A 341 -4.51 -24.73 1.44
C LEU A 341 -5.67 -25.41 2.15
N ASN A 342 -6.50 -24.65 2.87
CA ASN A 342 -7.69 -25.16 3.56
C ASN A 342 -8.92 -24.36 3.15
N PRO A 343 -9.34 -24.40 1.87
CA PRO A 343 -10.42 -23.57 1.39
C PRO A 343 -11.76 -24.02 1.97
N SER A 344 -12.45 -23.09 2.63
CA SER A 344 -13.88 -23.18 2.92
C SER A 344 -14.69 -22.51 1.77
N PRO A 345 -15.99 -22.75 1.64
CA PRO A 345 -16.80 -22.02 0.68
C PRO A 345 -16.69 -20.51 0.85
N VAL A 346 -16.71 -20.01 2.09
CA VAL A 346 -16.64 -18.57 2.42
C VAL A 346 -15.26 -17.99 2.06
N SER A 347 -14.16 -18.70 2.38
CA SER A 347 -12.82 -18.23 2.02
C SER A 347 -12.59 -18.24 0.51
N SER A 348 -13.15 -19.24 -0.20
CA SER A 348 -13.06 -19.32 -1.67
C SER A 348 -13.81 -18.18 -2.35
N ASP A 349 -15.01 -17.85 -1.89
CA ASP A 349 -15.80 -16.71 -2.38
C ASP A 349 -15.06 -15.39 -2.12
N PHE A 350 -14.49 -15.22 -0.94
CA PHE A 350 -13.68 -14.06 -0.59
C PHE A 350 -12.44 -13.93 -1.50
N CYS A 351 -11.71 -15.03 -1.73
CA CYS A 351 -10.56 -15.02 -2.63
C CYS A 351 -10.96 -14.64 -4.06
N LEU A 352 -12.06 -15.20 -4.59
CA LEU A 352 -12.57 -14.85 -5.92
C LEU A 352 -13.03 -13.39 -6.00
N GLU A 353 -13.71 -12.90 -4.96
CA GLU A 353 -14.08 -11.49 -4.86
C GLU A 353 -12.83 -10.59 -4.93
N MET A 354 -11.79 -10.93 -4.17
CA MET A 354 -10.55 -10.14 -4.16
C MET A 354 -9.79 -10.23 -5.50
N MET A 355 -9.79 -11.39 -6.16
CA MET A 355 -9.18 -11.56 -7.47
C MET A 355 -9.93 -10.81 -8.58
N ASN A 356 -11.25 -10.59 -8.41
CA ASN A 356 -12.07 -9.82 -9.35
C ASN A 356 -11.95 -8.31 -9.16
N ARG A 357 -11.54 -7.85 -7.99
CA ARG A 357 -11.25 -6.43 -7.78
C ARG A 357 -10.01 -6.04 -8.59
N HIS A 358 -10.02 -4.84 -9.15
CA HIS A 358 -8.89 -4.33 -9.91
C HIS A 358 -7.62 -4.37 -9.05
N ILE A 359 -6.64 -5.16 -9.51
CA ILE A 359 -5.32 -5.22 -8.90
C ILE A 359 -4.65 -3.87 -9.13
N SER A 360 -4.44 -3.11 -8.07
CA SER A 360 -3.65 -1.89 -8.16
C SER A 360 -2.19 -2.26 -8.46
N PRO A 361 -1.55 -1.62 -9.44
CA PRO A 361 -0.12 -1.77 -9.63
C PRO A 361 0.63 -1.30 -8.37
N PRO A 362 1.91 -1.61 -8.19
CA PRO A 362 2.72 -0.91 -7.21
C PRO A 362 2.65 0.60 -7.43
N PHE A 363 2.46 1.38 -6.38
CA PHE A 363 2.33 2.83 -6.49
C PHE A 363 2.90 3.60 -5.30
N ILE A 364 3.20 4.86 -5.54
CA ILE A 364 3.51 5.87 -4.54
C ILE A 364 2.34 6.85 -4.52
N GLN A 365 1.68 7.02 -3.38
CA GLN A 365 0.57 7.94 -3.25
C GLN A 365 1.01 9.21 -2.53
N PHE A 366 0.80 10.34 -3.18
CA PHE A 366 1.00 11.66 -2.63
C PHE A 366 -0.32 12.20 -2.08
N ASP A 367 -0.39 12.36 -0.76
CA ASP A 367 -1.56 12.89 -0.06
C ASP A 367 -1.21 14.23 0.57
N LEU A 368 -1.65 15.32 -0.03
CA LEU A 368 -1.34 16.66 0.45
C LEU A 368 -2.15 17.04 1.69
N SER A 369 -3.19 16.28 2.05
CA SER A 369 -4.00 16.56 3.24
C SER A 369 -3.22 16.39 4.55
N LEU A 370 -2.13 15.64 4.54
CA LEU A 370 -1.31 15.38 5.73
C LEU A 370 -0.47 16.59 6.14
N HIS A 371 0.25 17.18 5.19
CA HIS A 371 1.23 18.25 5.45
C HIS A 371 1.09 19.47 4.54
N GLY A 372 0.17 19.46 3.58
CA GLY A 372 0.05 20.48 2.54
C GLY A 372 1.08 20.31 1.41
N HIS A 373 2.00 19.37 1.52
CA HIS A 373 3.01 19.02 0.52
C HIS A 373 3.31 17.52 0.57
N ALA A 374 3.74 16.96 -0.56
CA ALA A 374 4.25 15.59 -0.65
C ALA A 374 5.06 15.47 -1.94
N SER A 375 6.33 15.04 -1.84
CA SER A 375 7.25 14.98 -2.97
C SER A 375 8.36 13.93 -2.82
N ILE A 376 9.01 13.65 -3.95
CA ILE A 376 10.29 12.95 -4.05
C ILE A 376 11.28 13.94 -4.64
N ASP A 377 12.29 14.31 -3.88
CA ASP A 377 13.24 15.36 -4.22
C ASP A 377 14.60 14.76 -4.55
N LEU A 378 15.03 14.86 -5.82
CA LEU A 378 16.35 14.46 -6.27
C LEU A 378 17.28 15.69 -6.29
N PRO A 379 18.26 15.78 -5.36
CA PRO A 379 19.05 17.00 -5.16
C PRO A 379 19.90 17.39 -6.36
N LYS A 380 20.27 16.44 -7.24
CA LYS A 380 21.06 16.68 -8.44
C LYS A 380 20.67 15.72 -9.55
N LEU A 381 20.44 16.21 -10.77
CA LEU A 381 20.23 15.37 -11.95
C LEU A 381 21.53 14.76 -12.51
N GLY A 382 22.70 15.22 -12.07
CA GLY A 382 24.00 14.69 -12.50
C GLY A 382 24.44 15.06 -13.91
N ARG A 383 23.56 15.65 -14.71
CA ARG A 383 23.83 16.16 -16.06
C ARG A 383 23.20 17.51 -16.27
N LEU A 384 23.63 18.21 -17.33
CA LEU A 384 23.04 19.46 -17.76
C LEU A 384 21.59 19.25 -18.18
N PHE A 385 20.66 19.96 -17.52
CA PHE A 385 19.25 19.98 -17.86
C PHE A 385 18.75 21.43 -17.99
N PRO A 386 17.95 21.74 -19.01
CA PRO A 386 17.51 20.90 -20.12
C PRO A 386 18.68 20.56 -21.06
N PRO A 387 18.59 19.41 -21.79
CA PRO A 387 19.67 18.97 -22.65
C PRO A 387 19.98 19.99 -23.76
N GLN A 388 21.28 20.27 -23.95
CA GLN A 388 21.76 21.18 -25.01
C GLN A 388 22.40 20.44 -26.19
N SER A 389 22.83 19.19 -25.99
CA SER A 389 23.49 18.34 -27.00
C SER A 389 22.54 17.49 -27.81
N THR A 390 21.36 17.17 -27.28
CA THR A 390 20.34 16.32 -27.94
C THR A 390 19.20 17.12 -28.55
N ALA A 391 18.27 16.45 -29.20
CA ALA A 391 17.10 17.05 -29.84
C ALA A 391 16.06 17.63 -28.86
N GLY A 392 16.18 17.30 -27.57
CA GLY A 392 15.29 17.72 -26.50
C GLY A 392 15.22 16.69 -25.37
N TYR A 393 14.09 16.64 -24.69
CA TYR A 393 13.83 15.69 -23.61
C TYR A 393 12.43 15.11 -23.71
N THR A 394 12.26 13.94 -23.09
CA THR A 394 10.96 13.28 -22.92
C THR A 394 10.76 12.96 -21.44
N PHE A 395 9.62 13.31 -20.87
CA PHE A 395 9.16 12.88 -19.55
C PHE A 395 7.97 11.95 -19.73
N THR A 396 8.02 10.78 -19.10
CA THR A 396 6.90 9.82 -19.10
C THR A 396 6.54 9.41 -17.70
N THR A 397 5.26 9.21 -17.44
CA THR A 397 4.77 8.83 -16.11
C THR A 397 3.45 8.06 -16.20
N TRP A 398 3.26 7.09 -15.30
CA TRP A 398 1.96 6.48 -15.03
C TRP A 398 1.38 7.06 -13.75
N ILE A 399 0.22 7.69 -13.85
CA ILE A 399 -0.46 8.33 -12.72
C ILE A 399 -1.93 7.93 -12.64
N ARG A 400 -2.48 8.03 -11.43
CA ARG A 400 -3.92 7.99 -11.14
C ARG A 400 -4.26 9.12 -10.18
N ILE A 401 -5.25 9.92 -10.53
CA ILE A 401 -5.75 10.96 -9.64
C ILE A 401 -6.83 10.34 -8.76
N GLU A 402 -6.65 10.41 -7.44
CA GLU A 402 -7.63 9.92 -6.47
C GLU A 402 -8.65 11.00 -6.11
N ARG A 403 -8.17 12.25 -6.04
CA ARG A 403 -8.99 13.40 -5.70
C ARG A 403 -8.37 14.70 -6.19
N PHE A 404 -9.14 15.51 -6.89
CA PHE A 404 -8.80 16.91 -7.15
C PHE A 404 -9.24 17.81 -6.00
N ASP A 405 -8.51 18.90 -5.81
CA ASP A 405 -8.85 19.94 -4.83
C ASP A 405 -9.02 21.28 -5.53
N PRO A 406 -10.10 22.04 -5.25
CA PRO A 406 -10.34 23.34 -5.88
C PRO A 406 -9.30 24.41 -5.47
N LYS A 407 -8.52 24.19 -4.42
CA LYS A 407 -7.52 25.15 -3.94
C LYS A 407 -6.13 24.93 -4.55
N SER A 408 -5.78 23.71 -4.97
CA SER A 408 -4.43 23.33 -5.39
C SER A 408 -4.40 22.58 -6.71
N HIS A 409 -3.38 22.89 -7.53
CA HIS A 409 -3.06 22.10 -8.72
C HIS A 409 -2.42 20.76 -8.36
N THR A 410 -2.57 19.75 -9.21
CA THR A 410 -1.87 18.48 -9.05
C THR A 410 -0.51 18.56 -9.75
N THR A 411 0.54 18.84 -8.98
CA THR A 411 1.91 18.92 -9.49
C THR A 411 2.49 17.53 -9.72
N LEU A 412 2.97 17.27 -10.93
CA LEU A 412 3.51 15.97 -11.29
C LEU A 412 5.03 15.94 -11.26
N PHE A 413 5.68 16.91 -11.91
CA PHE A 413 7.12 16.97 -12.08
C PHE A 413 7.60 18.42 -12.23
N GLY A 414 8.78 18.71 -11.72
CA GLY A 414 9.42 19.99 -11.93
C GLY A 414 10.91 20.00 -11.69
N VAL A 415 11.56 21.12 -12.01
CA VAL A 415 12.99 21.31 -11.86
C VAL A 415 13.29 22.70 -11.28
N PHE A 416 14.08 22.71 -10.22
CA PHE A 416 14.67 23.91 -9.63
C PHE A 416 16.09 24.13 -10.12
N ASP A 417 16.49 25.38 -10.23
CA ASP A 417 17.89 25.76 -10.38
C ASP A 417 18.61 25.83 -9.01
N ALA A 418 19.88 26.21 -9.02
CA ALA A 418 20.67 26.35 -7.81
C ALA A 418 20.17 27.46 -6.85
N THR A 419 19.33 28.37 -7.32
CA THR A 419 18.73 29.45 -6.52
C THR A 419 17.34 29.07 -5.99
N GLN A 420 16.93 27.83 -6.12
CA GLN A 420 15.60 27.32 -5.77
C GLN A 420 14.47 27.95 -6.60
N THR A 421 14.80 28.45 -7.80
CA THR A 421 13.80 28.97 -8.73
C THR A 421 13.31 27.86 -9.64
N CYS A 422 12.00 27.62 -9.66
CA CYS A 422 11.38 26.62 -10.51
C CYS A 422 11.29 27.11 -11.94
N PHE A 423 12.05 26.52 -12.87
CA PHE A 423 12.07 26.92 -14.28
C PHE A 423 11.41 25.92 -15.23
N LEU A 424 10.99 24.76 -14.72
CA LEU A 424 10.18 23.79 -15.43
C LEU A 424 9.16 23.19 -14.46
N LEU A 425 7.87 23.23 -14.82
CA LEU A 425 6.80 22.67 -14.03
C LEU A 425 5.73 22.03 -14.92
N ALA A 426 5.42 20.78 -14.63
CA ALA A 426 4.35 20.01 -15.26
C ALA A 426 3.27 19.70 -14.22
N TYR A 427 2.04 20.12 -14.47
CA TYR A 427 0.93 19.94 -13.53
C TYR A 427 -0.42 19.80 -14.23
N ILE A 428 -1.40 19.27 -13.52
CA ILE A 428 -2.81 19.26 -13.94
C ILE A 428 -3.52 20.41 -13.23
N GLU A 429 -4.17 21.26 -14.00
CA GLU A 429 -4.87 22.42 -13.46
C GLU A 429 -6.14 22.00 -12.70
N LYS A 430 -6.37 22.62 -11.55
CA LYS A 430 -7.48 22.32 -10.66
C LYS A 430 -8.86 22.53 -11.26
N ASP A 431 -9.04 23.60 -12.07
CA ASP A 431 -10.35 24.03 -12.57
C ASP A 431 -10.75 23.29 -13.86
N THR A 432 -9.82 23.21 -14.83
CA THR A 432 -10.09 22.62 -16.14
C THR A 432 -9.68 21.17 -16.26
N ARG A 433 -8.89 20.67 -15.28
CA ARG A 433 -8.29 19.32 -15.30
C ARG A 433 -7.47 19.03 -16.57
N ASN A 434 -6.96 20.09 -17.20
CA ASN A 434 -6.06 20.00 -18.35
C ASN A 434 -4.61 19.93 -17.89
N PHE A 435 -3.76 19.31 -18.71
CA PHE A 435 -2.32 19.31 -18.50
C PHE A 435 -1.72 20.69 -18.86
N ILE A 436 -0.86 21.21 -17.99
CA ILE A 436 -0.13 22.47 -18.20
C ILE A 436 1.36 22.20 -18.10
N LEU A 437 2.11 22.75 -19.04
CA LEU A 437 3.57 22.77 -19.01
C LEU A 437 4.02 24.24 -18.90
N GLN A 438 4.66 24.57 -17.80
CA GLN A 438 5.30 25.85 -17.57
C GLN A 438 6.81 25.69 -17.81
N THR A 439 7.40 26.53 -18.67
CA THR A 439 8.79 26.39 -19.12
C THR A 439 9.62 27.64 -18.96
N SER A 440 9.04 28.73 -18.46
CA SER A 440 9.74 29.96 -18.20
C SER A 440 8.98 30.81 -17.19
N ILE A 441 9.69 31.56 -16.36
CA ILE A 441 9.12 32.51 -15.41
C ILE A 441 9.08 33.91 -16.03
N THR A 442 10.00 34.21 -16.97
CA THR A 442 10.25 35.56 -17.49
C THR A 442 9.66 35.84 -18.87
N SER A 443 9.12 34.80 -19.54
CA SER A 443 8.59 34.97 -20.91
C SER A 443 7.17 35.55 -20.88
N GLN A 444 6.76 36.21 -21.99
CA GLN A 444 5.36 36.65 -22.18
C GLN A 444 4.35 35.47 -22.20
N ARG A 445 4.80 34.24 -22.46
CA ARG A 445 4.00 33.01 -22.44
C ARG A 445 4.73 31.97 -21.63
N PRO A 446 4.68 32.03 -20.28
CA PRO A 446 5.43 31.16 -19.42
C PRO A 446 4.90 29.71 -19.43
N SER A 447 3.64 29.50 -19.82
CA SER A 447 2.99 28.19 -19.79
C SER A 447 2.12 27.93 -21.02
N VAL A 448 1.93 26.66 -21.33
CA VAL A 448 1.00 26.18 -22.36
C VAL A 448 0.03 25.19 -21.76
N ARG A 449 -1.25 25.29 -22.17
CA ARG A 449 -2.35 24.43 -21.73
C ARG A 449 -2.76 23.51 -22.87
N PHE A 450 -2.73 22.23 -22.65
CA PHE A 450 -3.22 21.21 -23.57
C PHE A 450 -4.71 20.97 -23.32
N LYS A 451 -5.54 21.54 -24.21
CA LYS A 451 -7.00 21.57 -24.01
C LYS A 451 -7.72 20.34 -24.53
N SER A 452 -7.05 19.56 -25.36
CA SER A 452 -7.67 18.44 -26.08
C SER A 452 -7.92 17.20 -25.21
N PHE A 453 -7.47 17.22 -23.95
CA PHE A 453 -7.65 16.12 -23.02
C PHE A 453 -7.98 16.64 -21.61
N THR A 454 -8.94 15.97 -20.94
CA THR A 454 -9.35 16.25 -19.56
C THR A 454 -9.22 15.00 -18.71
N PHE A 455 -8.46 15.08 -17.62
CA PHE A 455 -8.22 13.96 -16.72
C PHE A 455 -9.40 13.70 -15.78
N GLN A 456 -9.71 12.41 -15.55
CA GLN A 456 -10.74 11.97 -14.61
C GLN A 456 -10.12 11.38 -13.35
N GLU A 457 -10.90 11.30 -12.27
CA GLU A 457 -10.51 10.64 -11.03
C GLU A 457 -10.60 9.12 -11.19
N HIS A 458 -9.76 8.39 -10.42
CA HIS A 458 -9.74 6.93 -10.31
C HIS A 458 -9.32 6.14 -11.56
N GLU A 459 -8.81 6.80 -12.59
CA GLU A 459 -8.28 6.16 -13.79
C GLU A 459 -6.77 6.26 -13.89
N TRP A 460 -6.11 5.18 -14.36
CA TRP A 460 -4.68 5.17 -14.65
C TRP A 460 -4.41 5.74 -16.03
N TYR A 461 -3.53 6.73 -16.11
CA TYR A 461 -3.09 7.38 -17.33
C TYR A 461 -1.59 7.25 -17.52
N HIS A 462 -1.16 6.83 -18.71
CA HIS A 462 0.21 7.03 -19.15
C HIS A 462 0.31 8.42 -19.79
N ILE A 463 1.10 9.30 -19.21
CA ILE A 463 1.35 10.65 -19.72
C ILE A 463 2.77 10.70 -20.24
N ALA A 464 2.94 11.25 -21.47
CA ALA A 464 4.25 11.58 -21.97
C ALA A 464 4.28 13.01 -22.55
N ILE A 465 5.32 13.76 -22.17
CA ILE A 465 5.64 15.09 -22.70
C ILE A 465 6.94 14.98 -23.47
N VAL A 466 6.87 15.29 -24.75
CA VAL A 466 8.01 15.34 -25.65
C VAL A 466 8.30 16.80 -26.00
N HIS A 467 9.40 17.34 -25.48
CA HIS A 467 9.76 18.73 -25.67
C HIS A 467 10.99 18.85 -26.58
N ARG A 468 10.76 19.34 -27.81
CA ARG A 468 11.80 19.48 -28.83
C ARG A 468 12.52 20.82 -28.71
N ARG A 469 13.85 20.76 -28.74
CA ARG A 469 14.72 21.93 -28.72
C ARG A 469 14.53 22.76 -30.00
N PRO A 470 14.56 24.12 -29.94
CA PRO A 470 14.50 24.93 -31.12
C PRO A 470 15.73 24.69 -32.03
N LYS A 471 15.52 24.65 -33.32
CA LYS A 471 16.55 24.67 -34.37
C LYS A 471 16.54 26.05 -35.06
N THR A 472 17.56 26.36 -35.84
CA THR A 472 17.84 27.67 -36.44
C THR A 472 16.61 28.35 -37.12
N MET A 473 15.64 27.60 -37.61
CA MET A 473 14.40 28.14 -38.20
C MET A 473 13.12 27.49 -37.62
N VAL A 474 13.22 26.64 -36.58
CA VAL A 474 12.08 25.93 -36.05
C VAL A 474 11.90 26.27 -34.57
N ALA A 475 10.76 26.87 -34.23
CA ALA A 475 10.41 27.14 -32.85
C ALA A 475 10.31 25.85 -32.01
N SER A 476 10.63 25.96 -30.73
CA SER A 476 10.44 24.89 -29.76
C SER A 476 8.96 24.47 -29.70
N LYS A 477 8.71 23.18 -29.61
CA LYS A 477 7.38 22.59 -29.50
C LYS A 477 7.34 21.53 -28.42
N ALA A 478 6.29 21.52 -27.63
CA ALA A 478 5.96 20.44 -26.70
C ALA A 478 4.74 19.66 -27.19
N SER A 479 4.83 18.33 -27.19
CA SER A 479 3.76 17.42 -27.57
C SER A 479 3.31 16.62 -26.35
N LEU A 480 1.99 16.55 -26.13
CA LEU A 480 1.37 15.72 -25.11
C LEU A 480 0.87 14.42 -25.74
N TYR A 481 1.17 13.32 -25.09
CA TYR A 481 0.64 11.99 -25.36
C TYR A 481 -0.05 11.45 -24.12
N VAL A 482 -1.19 10.81 -24.30
CA VAL A 482 -1.92 10.12 -23.23
C VAL A 482 -2.20 8.69 -23.68
N ASN A 483 -1.89 7.72 -22.82
CA ASN A 483 -2.04 6.29 -23.10
C ASN A 483 -1.36 5.81 -24.39
N GLY A 484 -0.23 6.45 -24.73
CA GLY A 484 0.55 6.15 -25.94
C GLY A 484 0.06 6.85 -27.21
N GLU A 485 -1.08 7.55 -27.17
CA GLU A 485 -1.65 8.26 -28.30
C GLU A 485 -1.30 9.75 -28.26
N PHE A 486 -1.03 10.31 -29.45
CA PHE A 486 -0.81 11.76 -29.61
C PHE A 486 -2.09 12.54 -29.33
N VAL A 487 -2.01 13.55 -28.45
CA VAL A 487 -3.15 14.40 -28.08
C VAL A 487 -3.04 15.76 -28.75
N GLU A 488 -1.98 16.50 -28.47
CA GLU A 488 -1.84 17.89 -28.92
C GLU A 488 -0.37 18.32 -28.96
N GLN A 489 -0.02 19.23 -29.89
CA GLN A 489 1.31 19.84 -29.96
C GLN A 489 1.20 21.37 -29.95
N LEU A 490 1.91 21.98 -29.01
CA LEU A 490 1.90 23.43 -28.81
C LEU A 490 3.30 24.03 -28.96
N ARG A 491 3.37 25.26 -29.47
CA ARG A 491 4.60 26.06 -29.45
C ARG A 491 4.84 26.60 -28.04
N THR A 492 6.02 26.39 -27.50
CA THR A 492 6.39 26.88 -26.18
C THR A 492 7.88 27.21 -26.13
N THR A 493 8.28 27.99 -25.15
CA THR A 493 9.70 28.30 -24.92
C THR A 493 10.41 27.08 -24.40
N TYR A 494 11.60 26.76 -24.94
CA TYR A 494 12.44 25.70 -24.39
C TYR A 494 12.96 26.16 -23.02
N PRO A 495 12.87 25.34 -21.96
CA PRO A 495 13.24 25.77 -20.63
C PRO A 495 14.72 26.15 -20.58
N SER A 496 15.04 27.19 -19.87
CA SER A 496 16.43 27.62 -19.60
C SER A 496 16.55 28.04 -18.16
N PRO A 497 17.59 27.59 -17.46
CA PRO A 497 17.87 28.07 -16.11
C PRO A 497 18.05 29.60 -16.16
N PRO A 498 17.57 30.36 -15.18
CA PRO A 498 17.79 31.79 -15.13
C PRO A 498 19.28 32.09 -15.09
N PRO A 499 19.74 33.17 -15.78
CA PRO A 499 21.13 33.60 -15.74
C PRO A 499 21.50 34.02 -14.32
N LEU A 500 22.65 33.59 -13.83
CA LEU A 500 23.18 34.02 -12.54
C LEU A 500 23.40 35.55 -12.65
N THR A 501 22.62 36.32 -11.94
CA THR A 501 22.91 37.75 -11.67
C THR A 501 24.04 37.81 -10.67
N ASN A 502 25.28 37.72 -11.14
CA ASN A 502 26.43 38.09 -10.33
C ASN A 502 26.38 39.60 -10.05
N GLY A 503 25.77 39.95 -8.95
CA GLY A 503 25.90 41.26 -8.36
C GLY A 503 27.26 41.47 -7.71
N SER A 504 28.33 41.33 -8.47
CA SER A 504 29.65 41.84 -8.08
C SER A 504 30.38 42.36 -9.32
N THR A 505 30.37 43.64 -9.45
CA THR A 505 31.29 44.43 -10.27
C THR A 505 32.68 44.32 -9.67
N ASP A 506 33.34 43.18 -9.79
CA ASP A 506 34.76 43.11 -9.51
C ASP A 506 35.50 42.30 -10.55
N SER A 507 36.36 43.09 -11.26
CA SER A 507 37.58 42.74 -11.89
C SER A 507 37.61 41.97 -13.20
N PHE A 508 38.13 42.68 -14.16
CA PHE A 508 38.92 42.30 -15.31
C PHE A 508 39.94 41.20 -15.00
N ALA A 509 39.61 39.98 -14.97
CA ALA A 509 40.59 38.90 -15.01
C ALA A 509 40.01 37.64 -15.63
N SER A 510 40.65 37.30 -16.73
CA SER A 510 40.68 36.01 -17.43
C SER A 510 39.61 35.73 -18.49
N PHE A 511 39.93 36.15 -19.70
CA PHE A 511 39.40 35.62 -20.96
C PHE A 511 39.95 34.20 -21.29
N THR A 512 40.06 33.31 -20.33
CA THR A 512 40.49 31.93 -20.59
C THR A 512 39.86 31.01 -19.58
N SER A 513 38.69 30.56 -19.90
CA SER A 513 38.19 29.20 -19.74
C SER A 513 36.67 29.19 -19.90
N ASN A 514 36.18 28.75 -21.05
CA ASN A 514 34.81 28.25 -21.23
C ASN A 514 34.60 26.99 -20.40
N SER A 515 34.74 27.06 -19.10
CA SER A 515 34.15 26.08 -18.23
C SER A 515 32.73 26.57 -17.94
N ASN A 516 31.76 26.20 -18.79
CA ASN A 516 30.36 26.12 -18.38
C ASN A 516 30.32 25.23 -17.13
N LYS A 517 30.47 25.82 -15.94
CA LYS A 517 30.27 25.14 -14.67
C LYS A 517 28.83 24.70 -14.71
N ASN A 518 28.60 23.41 -14.94
CA ASN A 518 27.27 22.80 -14.89
C ASN A 518 26.66 23.11 -13.53
N MET A 519 25.74 24.07 -13.51
CA MET A 519 25.02 24.40 -12.29
C MET A 519 24.15 23.22 -11.91
N PRO A 520 24.21 22.77 -10.64
CA PRO A 520 23.39 21.67 -10.19
C PRO A 520 21.91 22.03 -10.29
N VAL A 521 21.13 21.21 -10.96
CA VAL A 521 19.68 21.34 -11.02
C VAL A 521 19.06 20.23 -10.16
N GLN A 522 18.00 20.59 -9.43
CA GLN A 522 17.26 19.69 -8.56
C GLN A 522 15.94 19.33 -9.25
N ALA A 523 15.66 18.04 -9.38
CA ALA A 523 14.39 17.55 -9.89
C ALA A 523 13.49 17.11 -8.75
N PHE A 524 12.18 17.26 -8.92
CA PHE A 524 11.20 16.75 -7.96
C PHE A 524 10.00 16.14 -8.68
N ILE A 525 9.35 15.19 -8.01
CA ILE A 525 8.07 14.59 -8.40
C ILE A 525 7.10 14.85 -7.26
N GLY A 526 5.89 15.31 -7.56
CA GLY A 526 4.92 15.72 -6.57
C GLY A 526 4.98 17.22 -6.25
N THR A 527 4.44 17.62 -5.12
CA THR A 527 4.40 19.01 -4.66
C THR A 527 5.40 19.21 -3.53
N PRO A 528 6.60 19.78 -3.80
CA PRO A 528 7.58 20.06 -2.76
C PRO A 528 7.10 21.23 -1.88
N ARG A 529 7.68 21.32 -0.68
CA ARG A 529 7.32 22.34 0.31
C ARG A 529 7.47 23.76 -0.24
N GLU A 530 8.49 24.01 -1.05
CA GLU A 530 8.82 25.30 -1.64
C GLU A 530 7.74 25.82 -2.61
N LEU A 531 6.99 24.93 -3.24
CA LEU A 531 5.87 25.26 -4.12
C LEU A 531 4.52 25.27 -3.41
N SER A 532 4.43 24.76 -2.19
CA SER A 532 3.17 24.75 -1.45
C SER A 532 2.93 26.08 -0.78
N SER A 533 1.84 26.77 -1.18
CA SER A 533 1.36 27.98 -0.51
C SER A 533 0.55 27.66 0.76
N HIS A 534 0.16 26.41 0.95
CA HIS A 534 -0.68 25.95 2.05
C HIS A 534 0.03 24.80 2.77
N VAL A 535 0.85 25.13 3.75
CA VAL A 535 1.54 24.15 4.59
C VAL A 535 0.71 23.89 5.84
N GLY A 536 0.39 22.62 6.09
CA GLY A 536 -0.33 22.18 7.28
C GLY A 536 -1.42 21.13 6.98
N PRO A 537 -1.85 20.39 8.00
CA PRO A 537 -2.83 19.33 7.83
C PRO A 537 -4.23 19.87 7.47
N GLY A 538 -4.92 19.20 6.57
CA GLY A 538 -6.31 19.47 6.21
C GLY A 538 -6.57 20.72 5.39
N LEU A 539 -5.54 21.44 4.91
CA LEU A 539 -5.70 22.67 4.12
C LEU A 539 -5.92 22.38 2.64
N ILE A 540 -5.32 21.32 2.13
CA ILE A 540 -5.42 20.85 0.74
C ILE A 540 -5.78 19.38 0.78
N HIS A 541 -6.61 18.93 -0.16
CA HIS A 541 -7.07 17.54 -0.24
C HIS A 541 -6.69 16.87 -1.55
N THR A 542 -5.77 17.44 -2.32
CA THR A 542 -5.23 16.81 -3.52
C THR A 542 -4.57 15.49 -3.17
N LYS A 543 -4.98 14.42 -3.87
CA LYS A 543 -4.44 13.08 -3.71
C LYS A 543 -4.27 12.42 -5.07
N TRP A 544 -3.08 11.85 -5.31
CA TRP A 544 -2.79 11.15 -6.54
C TRP A 544 -1.71 10.07 -6.36
N SER A 545 -1.69 9.09 -7.23
CA SER A 545 -0.82 7.93 -7.19
C SER A 545 0.10 7.89 -8.41
N LEU A 546 1.34 7.49 -8.21
CA LEU A 546 2.40 7.35 -9.19
C LEU A 546 2.83 5.88 -9.28
N ALA A 547 2.73 5.25 -10.44
CA ALA A 547 3.28 3.91 -10.63
C ALA A 547 4.71 3.94 -11.19
N SER A 548 5.05 4.92 -12.02
CA SER A 548 6.41 5.14 -12.49
C SER A 548 6.60 6.55 -13.02
N ALA A 549 7.81 7.06 -12.98
CA ALA A 549 8.20 8.32 -13.63
C ALA A 549 9.61 8.21 -14.21
N HIS A 550 9.77 8.65 -15.46
CA HIS A 550 11.04 8.59 -16.18
C HIS A 550 11.31 9.88 -16.93
N LEU A 551 12.56 10.36 -16.87
CA LEU A 551 13.05 11.50 -17.62
C LEU A 551 14.18 11.06 -18.54
N PHE A 552 14.04 11.31 -19.84
CA PHE A 552 15.01 10.92 -20.88
C PHE A 552 15.65 12.14 -21.51
N GLU A 553 16.95 12.08 -21.73
CA GLU A 553 17.72 13.07 -22.50
C GLU A 553 17.61 12.82 -24.02
N ASP A 554 16.40 12.56 -24.49
CA ASP A 554 16.10 12.36 -25.91
C ASP A 554 14.64 12.66 -26.23
N VAL A 555 14.34 12.80 -27.53
CA VAL A 555 13.02 13.03 -28.07
C VAL A 555 12.48 11.72 -28.63
N PHE A 556 11.47 11.18 -27.98
CA PHE A 556 10.83 9.94 -28.42
C PHE A 556 9.87 10.19 -29.57
N ASN A 557 9.79 9.22 -30.48
CA ASN A 557 8.76 9.13 -31.51
C ASN A 557 7.56 8.33 -30.99
N ASP A 558 6.49 8.28 -31.77
CA ASP A 558 5.23 7.64 -31.41
C ASP A 558 5.42 6.15 -31.10
N GLU A 559 6.24 5.46 -31.88
CA GLU A 559 6.57 4.03 -31.70
C GLU A 559 7.26 3.76 -30.35
N LEU A 560 8.22 4.62 -29.96
CA LEU A 560 8.90 4.49 -28.67
C LEU A 560 8.01 4.80 -27.47
N LEU A 561 7.05 5.74 -27.63
CA LEU A 561 6.09 6.09 -26.59
C LEU A 561 5.03 5.01 -26.39
N ALA A 562 4.73 4.23 -27.42
CA ALA A 562 3.82 3.10 -27.32
C ALA A 562 4.37 2.00 -26.38
N VAL A 563 5.71 1.83 -26.27
CA VAL A 563 6.32 0.81 -25.44
C VAL A 563 6.04 1.01 -23.94
N PRO A 564 6.40 2.13 -23.28
CA PRO A 564 6.10 2.33 -21.85
C PRO A 564 4.60 2.37 -21.57
N SER A 565 3.78 2.86 -22.51
CA SER A 565 2.33 2.81 -22.38
C SER A 565 1.81 1.36 -22.39
N ARG A 566 2.28 0.53 -23.30
CA ARG A 566 1.84 -0.88 -23.41
C ARG A 566 2.37 -1.77 -22.28
N LEU A 567 3.57 -1.49 -21.75
CA LEU A 567 4.09 -2.20 -20.58
C LEU A 567 3.19 -2.09 -19.36
N GLY A 568 2.42 -1.00 -19.29
CA GLY A 568 1.43 -0.78 -18.25
C GLY A 568 2.02 -0.29 -16.91
N PRO A 569 1.15 0.12 -15.99
CA PRO A 569 1.57 0.69 -14.69
C PRO A 569 2.22 -0.34 -13.75
N ALA A 570 1.94 -1.63 -13.93
CA ALA A 570 2.52 -2.69 -13.10
C ALA A 570 3.97 -3.07 -13.48
N TYR A 571 4.49 -2.55 -14.60
CA TYR A 571 5.83 -2.89 -15.05
C TYR A 571 6.90 -2.15 -14.24
N GLN A 572 7.73 -2.89 -13.52
CA GLN A 572 8.82 -2.39 -12.68
C GLN A 572 10.20 -2.80 -13.21
N GLY A 573 10.26 -3.25 -14.46
CA GLY A 573 11.51 -3.72 -15.08
C GLY A 573 12.27 -2.63 -15.81
N ASN A 574 13.45 -3.00 -16.34
CA ASN A 574 14.26 -2.14 -17.18
C ASN A 574 13.67 -2.09 -18.62
N PHE A 575 13.73 -0.93 -19.28
CA PHE A 575 13.32 -0.77 -20.69
C PHE A 575 14.18 -1.60 -21.65
N GLN A 576 15.41 -1.91 -21.31
CA GLN A 576 16.30 -2.77 -22.10
C GLN A 576 15.77 -4.20 -22.22
N ASP A 577 15.06 -4.68 -21.20
CA ASP A 577 14.47 -6.02 -21.18
C ASP A 577 13.32 -6.18 -22.17
N CYS A 578 12.80 -5.09 -22.71
CA CYS A 578 11.61 -5.06 -23.56
C CYS A 578 11.94 -5.25 -25.04
N LEU A 579 13.18 -5.03 -25.44
CA LEU A 579 13.55 -4.74 -26.82
C LEU A 579 14.81 -5.50 -27.23
N GLY A 580 14.77 -6.13 -28.41
CA GLY A 580 15.90 -6.83 -28.99
C GLY A 580 15.94 -8.34 -28.70
N GLY A 581 17.12 -8.95 -28.92
CA GLY A 581 17.33 -10.42 -28.85
C GLY A 581 17.27 -11.02 -27.43
N PHE A 582 17.19 -10.19 -26.39
CA PHE A 582 17.16 -10.60 -24.97
C PHE A 582 15.87 -10.25 -24.27
N GLN A 583 14.77 -10.26 -25.00
CA GLN A 583 13.47 -9.98 -24.45
C GLN A 583 13.11 -10.97 -23.34
N THR A 584 12.80 -10.46 -22.15
CA THR A 584 12.36 -11.31 -21.04
C THR A 584 10.91 -11.76 -21.22
N TYR A 585 10.55 -12.90 -20.65
CA TYR A 585 9.16 -13.38 -20.60
C TYR A 585 8.21 -12.34 -20.00
N ARG A 586 8.65 -11.66 -18.94
CA ARG A 586 7.88 -10.61 -18.30
C ARG A 586 7.56 -9.47 -19.26
N ALA A 587 8.55 -8.97 -19.98
CA ALA A 587 8.37 -7.92 -20.96
C ALA A 587 7.48 -8.37 -22.12
N SER A 588 7.71 -9.58 -22.62
CA SER A 588 6.89 -10.18 -23.71
C SER A 588 5.41 -10.29 -23.30
N ALA A 589 5.13 -10.76 -22.10
CA ALA A 589 3.77 -10.87 -21.59
C ALA A 589 3.11 -9.50 -21.36
N SER A 590 3.85 -8.54 -20.76
CA SER A 590 3.34 -7.18 -20.54
C SER A 590 3.08 -6.44 -21.83
N LEU A 591 3.90 -6.63 -22.86
CA LEU A 591 3.68 -6.06 -24.20
C LEU A 591 2.57 -6.75 -24.98
N GLY A 592 2.12 -7.93 -24.54
CA GLY A 592 1.10 -8.70 -25.24
C GLY A 592 1.50 -9.13 -26.65
N LEU A 593 2.79 -9.37 -26.89
CA LEU A 593 3.35 -9.65 -28.23
C LEU A 593 2.70 -10.86 -28.92
N GLN A 594 2.22 -11.82 -28.15
CA GLN A 594 1.47 -12.94 -28.72
C GLN A 594 0.16 -12.47 -29.36
N ASN A 595 -0.47 -11.44 -28.80
CA ASN A 595 -1.71 -10.87 -29.33
C ASN A 595 -1.44 -9.91 -30.50
N ASP A 596 -0.31 -9.20 -30.48
CA ASP A 596 0.08 -8.31 -31.59
C ASP A 596 0.39 -9.08 -32.88
N LEU A 597 0.91 -10.29 -32.78
CA LEU A 597 1.05 -11.21 -33.92
C LEU A 597 -0.31 -11.57 -34.54
N VAL A 598 -1.40 -11.43 -33.77
CA VAL A 598 -2.78 -11.66 -34.28
C VAL A 598 -3.28 -10.48 -35.09
N SER A 599 -2.94 -9.26 -34.71
CA SER A 599 -3.44 -8.04 -35.35
C SER A 599 -2.77 -7.69 -36.69
N THR A 600 -1.67 -8.35 -37.03
CA THR A 600 -0.92 -8.11 -38.32
C THR A 600 -1.62 -8.58 -39.61
N GLY A 601 -2.94 -8.86 -39.54
CA GLY A 601 -3.72 -9.18 -40.77
C GLY A 601 -4.10 -7.92 -41.55
N LYS A 602 -3.47 -7.63 -42.63
CA LYS A 602 -3.80 -6.67 -43.71
C LYS A 602 -3.40 -5.19 -43.54
N ASN A 603 -3.18 -4.64 -42.36
CA ASN A 603 -2.93 -3.20 -42.20
C ASN A 603 -1.51 -2.84 -41.70
N GLY A 604 -0.55 -3.74 -41.73
CA GLY A 604 0.80 -3.47 -41.27
C GLY A 604 1.04 -3.86 -39.79
N ASP A 605 2.31 -3.89 -39.43
CA ASP A 605 2.73 -4.20 -38.07
C ASP A 605 2.24 -3.14 -37.10
N SER A 606 1.92 -3.53 -35.85
CA SER A 606 1.68 -2.57 -34.76
C SER A 606 2.90 -1.69 -34.53
N ASP A 607 2.72 -0.50 -33.96
CA ASP A 607 3.81 0.42 -33.68
C ASP A 607 4.89 -0.22 -32.82
N ILE A 608 4.49 -1.10 -31.89
CA ILE A 608 5.41 -1.88 -31.05
C ILE A 608 6.20 -2.88 -31.88
N MET A 609 5.55 -3.62 -32.80
CA MET A 609 6.24 -4.59 -33.64
C MET A 609 7.18 -3.89 -34.63
N ARG A 610 6.82 -2.70 -35.12
CA ARG A 610 7.73 -1.86 -35.91
C ARG A 610 8.93 -1.39 -35.08
N ALA A 611 8.68 -0.90 -33.89
CA ALA A 611 9.75 -0.48 -32.99
C ALA A 611 10.73 -1.62 -32.69
N ILE A 612 10.24 -2.82 -32.41
CA ILE A 612 11.06 -4.00 -32.16
C ILE A 612 11.86 -4.42 -33.40
N ARG A 613 11.24 -4.41 -34.60
CA ARG A 613 11.85 -4.86 -35.84
C ARG A 613 12.91 -3.89 -36.34
N ASP A 614 12.58 -2.60 -36.33
CA ASP A 614 13.41 -1.58 -37.00
C ASP A 614 14.61 -1.15 -36.17
N LYS A 615 14.53 -1.28 -34.84
CA LYS A 615 15.55 -0.75 -33.94
C LYS A 615 16.00 -1.72 -32.83
N ALA A 616 15.98 -3.00 -33.12
CA ALA A 616 16.16 -4.10 -32.15
C ALA A 616 17.38 -4.00 -31.19
N ALA A 617 18.33 -3.11 -31.41
CA ALA A 617 19.56 -3.11 -30.60
C ALA A 617 19.71 -1.95 -29.60
N ASN A 618 19.01 -0.79 -29.75
CA ASN A 618 19.28 0.40 -28.91
C ASN A 618 18.10 1.37 -28.86
N LEU A 619 16.89 0.89 -28.52
CA LEU A 619 15.70 1.73 -28.58
C LEU A 619 15.69 2.84 -27.52
N ILE A 620 16.06 2.53 -26.31
CA ILE A 620 16.20 3.51 -25.22
C ILE A 620 17.56 3.29 -24.57
N PRO A 621 18.60 4.03 -24.98
CA PRO A 621 19.93 3.88 -24.38
C PRO A 621 19.90 4.22 -22.89
N GLU A 622 20.35 3.31 -22.03
CA GLU A 622 20.39 3.51 -20.57
C GLU A 622 21.09 4.80 -20.19
N ASN A 623 22.16 5.14 -20.90
CA ASN A 623 22.92 6.36 -20.64
C ASN A 623 22.15 7.66 -20.91
N ARG A 624 20.97 7.61 -21.53
CA ARG A 624 20.09 8.76 -21.75
C ARG A 624 18.96 8.88 -20.74
N VAL A 625 18.79 7.92 -19.84
CA VAL A 625 17.83 8.01 -18.74
C VAL A 625 18.46 8.85 -17.64
N LEU A 626 17.84 9.99 -17.32
CA LEU A 626 18.33 10.92 -16.29
C LEU A 626 17.72 10.58 -14.93
N LEU A 627 16.44 10.24 -14.93
CA LEU A 627 15.64 9.96 -13.74
C LEU A 627 14.72 8.77 -14.03
N SER A 628 14.69 7.82 -13.11
CA SER A 628 13.71 6.73 -13.09
C SER A 628 13.28 6.44 -11.66
N MET A 629 12.03 6.75 -11.33
CA MET A 629 11.45 6.54 -10.01
C MET A 629 10.34 5.49 -10.07
N LEU A 630 10.51 4.46 -9.25
CA LEU A 630 9.62 3.31 -9.16
C LEU A 630 9.28 3.04 -7.68
N PRO A 631 8.08 2.55 -7.35
CA PRO A 631 7.74 2.15 -5.97
C PRO A 631 8.73 1.14 -5.38
N SER A 632 9.21 0.19 -6.19
CA SER A 632 10.21 -0.81 -5.80
C SER A 632 11.60 -0.24 -5.47
N SER A 633 11.86 1.01 -5.83
CA SER A 633 13.13 1.70 -5.55
C SER A 633 13.14 2.52 -4.26
N ILE A 634 12.06 2.47 -3.48
CA ILE A 634 11.89 3.26 -2.26
C ILE A 634 12.19 2.42 -1.03
N PHE A 635 12.92 3.03 -0.09
CA PHE A 635 13.30 2.45 1.18
C PHE A 635 12.82 3.35 2.32
N ARG A 636 12.00 2.80 3.20
CA ARG A 636 11.51 3.44 4.42
C ARG A 636 11.88 2.60 5.62
N GLU A 637 11.94 3.23 6.79
CA GLU A 637 11.97 2.53 8.04
C GLU A 637 10.53 2.04 8.35
N SER A 638 10.26 0.75 8.09
CA SER A 638 9.04 0.05 8.47
C SER A 638 9.41 -1.18 9.29
N GLU A 639 8.44 -1.82 9.93
CA GLU A 639 8.68 -3.09 10.62
C GLU A 639 9.17 -4.20 9.68
N GLY A 640 8.82 -4.12 8.40
CA GLY A 640 9.31 -5.01 7.35
C GLY A 640 10.69 -4.67 6.80
N PHE A 641 11.34 -3.58 7.26
CA PHE A 641 12.68 -3.21 6.81
C PHE A 641 13.71 -4.17 7.40
N ASN A 642 13.99 -5.23 6.64
CA ASN A 642 14.88 -6.29 7.08
C ASN A 642 16.33 -6.01 6.67
N GLU A 643 17.11 -5.45 7.60
CA GLU A 643 18.55 -5.18 7.41
C GLU A 643 19.30 -6.43 6.94
N SER A 644 18.94 -7.61 7.43
CA SER A 644 19.62 -8.86 7.05
C SER A 644 19.38 -9.26 5.58
N GLN A 645 18.22 -8.89 4.99
CA GLN A 645 17.99 -9.08 3.56
C GLN A 645 18.82 -8.10 2.72
N LEU A 646 18.96 -6.86 3.16
CA LEU A 646 19.84 -5.88 2.51
C LEU A 646 21.28 -6.35 2.49
N PHE A 647 21.80 -6.90 3.58
CA PHE A 647 23.17 -7.45 3.65
C PHE A 647 23.38 -8.70 2.79
N ARG A 648 22.31 -9.37 2.35
CA ARG A 648 22.40 -10.46 1.37
C ARG A 648 22.42 -9.96 -0.08
N SER A 649 21.75 -8.85 -0.37
CA SER A 649 21.61 -8.30 -1.73
C SER A 649 22.65 -7.25 -2.08
N LEU A 650 23.15 -6.53 -1.10
CA LEU A 650 24.16 -5.48 -1.26
C LEU A 650 25.45 -5.83 -0.53
N SER A 651 26.59 -5.33 -1.02
CA SER A 651 27.84 -5.41 -0.26
C SER A 651 27.71 -4.59 1.03
N ARG A 652 28.47 -4.97 2.06
CA ARG A 652 28.34 -4.44 3.42
C ARG A 652 28.46 -2.91 3.52
N GLY A 653 29.34 -2.29 2.72
CA GLY A 653 29.53 -0.82 2.69
C GLY A 653 28.25 -0.10 2.22
N PRO A 654 27.78 -0.34 0.98
CA PRO A 654 26.55 0.24 0.46
C PRO A 654 25.32 -0.06 1.31
N ALA A 655 25.18 -1.28 1.87
CA ALA A 655 24.07 -1.61 2.75
C ALA A 655 24.05 -0.73 4.01
N ASN A 656 25.21 -0.55 4.68
CA ASN A 656 25.33 0.36 5.82
C ASN A 656 25.02 1.82 5.43
N THR A 657 25.49 2.26 4.26
CA THR A 657 25.21 3.61 3.76
C THR A 657 23.71 3.81 3.53
N LEU A 658 23.03 2.84 2.91
CA LEU A 658 21.59 2.88 2.68
C LEU A 658 20.82 2.98 4.02
N VAL A 659 21.14 2.11 4.98
CA VAL A 659 20.53 2.14 6.31
C VAL A 659 20.72 3.51 6.97
N GLN A 660 21.94 4.05 6.96
CA GLN A 660 22.21 5.37 7.54
C GLN A 660 21.44 6.50 6.83
N MET A 661 21.28 6.44 5.51
CA MET A 661 20.51 7.42 4.75
C MET A 661 19.01 7.34 5.09
N VAL A 662 18.43 6.14 5.13
CA VAL A 662 17.04 5.94 5.54
C VAL A 662 16.79 6.50 6.93
N LEU A 663 17.68 6.17 7.90
CA LEU A 663 17.57 6.64 9.27
C LEU A 663 17.69 8.16 9.41
N LYS A 664 18.59 8.76 8.61
CA LYS A 664 18.80 10.21 8.62
C LYS A 664 17.64 10.98 7.97
N SER A 665 17.00 10.41 6.95
CA SER A 665 15.90 11.07 6.25
C SER A 665 14.66 11.22 7.13
N GLY A 666 14.39 10.26 8.01
CA GLY A 666 13.20 10.20 8.86
C GLY A 666 11.91 9.83 8.12
N THR A 667 11.84 10.05 6.80
CA THR A 667 10.66 9.81 5.97
C THR A 667 10.88 8.73 4.90
N GLY A 668 12.13 8.47 4.56
CA GLY A 668 12.54 7.50 3.56
C GLY A 668 13.34 8.10 2.41
N ILE A 669 13.90 7.23 1.58
CA ILE A 669 14.69 7.59 0.40
C ILE A 669 14.23 6.78 -0.81
N ALA A 670 14.43 7.34 -2.00
CA ALA A 670 14.22 6.65 -3.27
C ALA A 670 15.56 6.54 -4.02
N ILE A 671 15.85 5.36 -4.54
CA ILE A 671 17.02 5.13 -5.41
C ILE A 671 16.62 5.46 -6.84
N ASN A 672 17.43 6.27 -7.53
CA ASN A 672 17.25 6.53 -8.95
C ASN A 672 17.59 5.29 -9.78
N SER A 673 16.57 4.59 -10.24
CA SER A 673 16.67 3.37 -11.04
C SER A 673 17.21 3.59 -12.47
N ALA A 674 17.51 4.84 -12.84
CA ALA A 674 18.24 5.15 -14.08
C ALA A 674 19.73 4.72 -14.03
N LEU A 675 20.25 4.45 -12.83
CA LEU A 675 21.63 3.99 -12.65
C LEU A 675 21.70 2.46 -12.68
N PRO A 676 22.80 1.89 -13.21
CA PRO A 676 22.89 0.45 -13.50
C PRO A 676 22.79 -0.45 -12.26
N SER A 677 23.19 0.06 -11.11
CA SER A 677 23.10 -0.70 -9.86
C SER A 677 22.77 0.20 -8.66
N SER A 678 22.21 -0.38 -7.62
CA SER A 678 21.99 0.30 -6.34
C SER A 678 23.30 0.78 -5.70
N ASN A 679 24.41 0.05 -5.90
CA ASN A 679 25.73 0.46 -5.43
C ASN A 679 26.19 1.76 -6.11
N ASP A 680 26.03 1.86 -7.44
CA ASP A 680 26.36 3.07 -8.19
C ASP A 680 25.48 4.25 -7.75
N ALA A 681 24.19 4.00 -7.51
CA ALA A 681 23.25 5.01 -7.07
C ALA A 681 23.66 5.60 -5.70
N LEU A 682 24.05 4.77 -4.75
CA LEU A 682 24.47 5.23 -3.42
C LEU A 682 25.80 6.02 -3.43
N LEU A 683 26.64 5.84 -4.46
CA LEU A 683 27.91 6.54 -4.59
C LEU A 683 27.81 7.85 -5.40
N ARG A 684 26.79 7.99 -6.24
CA ARG A 684 26.63 9.16 -7.13
C ARG A 684 25.68 10.21 -6.52
N SER A 685 25.99 11.47 -6.77
CA SER A 685 25.17 12.59 -6.27
C SER A 685 23.76 12.68 -6.87
N ASN A 686 23.51 11.99 -7.99
CA ASN A 686 22.21 11.87 -8.65
C ASN A 686 21.53 10.52 -8.40
N GLY A 687 22.01 9.76 -7.43
CA GLY A 687 21.54 8.39 -7.23
C GLY A 687 20.46 8.25 -6.16
N VAL A 688 20.34 9.20 -5.26
CA VAL A 688 19.40 9.11 -4.13
C VAL A 688 18.55 10.36 -4.04
N ALA A 689 17.25 10.16 -4.01
CA ALA A 689 16.23 11.18 -3.74
C ALA A 689 15.67 11.00 -2.33
N VAL A 690 15.18 12.09 -1.74
CA VAL A 690 14.58 12.13 -0.40
C VAL A 690 13.07 12.27 -0.53
N LEU A 691 12.32 11.56 0.32
CA LEU A 691 10.86 11.71 0.40
C LEU A 691 10.51 12.84 1.37
N ALA A 692 9.48 13.61 1.04
CA ALA A 692 8.92 14.65 1.89
C ALA A 692 7.39 14.53 1.96
N GLY A 693 6.78 14.88 3.11
CA GLY A 693 5.32 14.87 3.29
C GLY A 693 4.69 13.48 3.41
N ASP A 694 5.46 12.48 3.83
CA ASP A 694 5.02 11.10 4.13
C ASP A 694 4.18 10.43 3.02
N PRO A 695 4.68 10.32 1.79
CA PRO A 695 3.97 9.61 0.74
C PRO A 695 3.79 8.13 1.11
N ILE A 696 2.64 7.56 0.75
CA ILE A 696 2.35 6.13 0.97
C ILE A 696 3.01 5.32 -0.14
N ILE A 697 3.68 4.23 0.20
CA ILE A 697 4.31 3.32 -0.76
C ILE A 697 3.62 1.97 -0.67
N ALA A 698 2.91 1.59 -1.73
CA ALA A 698 2.23 0.32 -1.81
C ALA A 698 2.88 -0.58 -2.86
N THR A 699 3.25 -1.78 -2.44
CA THR A 699 3.71 -2.86 -3.33
C THR A 699 2.82 -4.08 -3.12
N PRO A 700 1.57 -4.05 -3.62
CA PRO A 700 0.60 -5.07 -3.34
C PRO A 700 1.09 -6.46 -3.74
N GLN A 701 0.93 -7.44 -2.84
CA GLN A 701 1.19 -8.85 -3.12
C GLN A 701 -0.15 -9.58 -3.15
N PHE A 702 -0.47 -10.20 -4.28
CA PHE A 702 -1.73 -10.89 -4.46
C PHE A 702 -1.54 -12.42 -4.54
N PHE A 703 -2.64 -13.13 -4.65
CA PHE A 703 -2.68 -14.59 -4.65
C PHE A 703 -1.85 -15.23 -5.77
N ASP A 704 -1.79 -14.61 -6.94
CA ASP A 704 -1.02 -15.10 -8.09
C ASP A 704 0.48 -15.18 -7.80
N ASP A 705 1.06 -14.15 -7.18
CA ASP A 705 2.47 -14.12 -6.77
C ASP A 705 2.71 -15.01 -5.53
N ALA A 706 1.76 -15.02 -4.58
CA ALA A 706 1.85 -15.85 -3.39
C ALA A 706 1.83 -17.34 -3.71
N LEU A 707 0.98 -17.81 -4.60
CA LEU A 707 0.94 -19.20 -5.06
C LEU A 707 2.27 -19.64 -5.66
N TRP A 708 2.88 -18.79 -6.47
CA TRP A 708 4.19 -19.09 -7.04
C TRP A 708 5.29 -19.22 -5.99
N ARG A 709 5.27 -18.36 -4.96
CA ARG A 709 6.30 -18.33 -3.89
C ARG A 709 6.17 -19.46 -2.88
N LEU A 710 4.98 -20.00 -2.64
CA LEU A 710 4.74 -21.00 -1.60
C LEU A 710 5.44 -22.35 -1.87
N ALA A 711 5.22 -22.93 -3.05
CA ALA A 711 5.82 -24.22 -3.40
C ALA A 711 5.87 -24.47 -4.92
N GLY A 712 5.75 -23.40 -5.72
CA GLY A 712 5.47 -23.47 -7.14
C GLY A 712 3.98 -23.51 -7.43
N PHE A 713 3.60 -22.87 -8.54
CA PHE A 713 2.20 -22.68 -8.87
C PHE A 713 1.47 -23.99 -9.18
N THR A 714 2.02 -24.82 -10.07
CA THR A 714 1.36 -26.01 -10.61
C THR A 714 0.92 -27.02 -9.54
N PRO A 715 1.76 -27.43 -8.57
CA PRO A 715 1.36 -28.39 -7.56
C PRO A 715 0.23 -27.87 -6.66
N LEU A 716 0.27 -26.59 -6.30
CA LEU A 716 -0.74 -25.97 -5.43
C LEU A 716 -2.07 -25.80 -6.16
N ALA A 717 -2.05 -25.32 -7.40
CA ALA A 717 -3.24 -25.16 -8.23
C ALA A 717 -3.97 -26.49 -8.46
N LEU A 718 -3.22 -27.54 -8.78
CA LEU A 718 -3.79 -28.87 -8.98
C LEU A 718 -4.33 -29.47 -7.67
N LYS A 719 -3.66 -29.21 -6.54
CA LYS A 719 -4.12 -29.66 -5.22
C LYS A 719 -5.43 -28.97 -4.78
N LEU A 720 -5.61 -27.68 -5.12
CA LEU A 720 -6.87 -26.96 -4.88
C LEU A 720 -8.02 -27.64 -5.63
N ILE A 721 -7.81 -27.99 -6.89
CA ILE A 721 -8.82 -28.65 -7.72
C ILE A 721 -9.07 -30.08 -7.22
N ASP A 722 -8.03 -30.80 -6.84
CA ASP A 722 -8.15 -32.17 -6.33
C ASP A 722 -8.95 -32.24 -5.01
N ARG A 723 -8.77 -31.30 -4.11
CA ARG A 723 -9.51 -31.21 -2.84
C ARG A 723 -10.98 -30.82 -2.96
N ALA A 724 -11.39 -30.21 -4.07
CA ALA A 724 -12.77 -29.82 -4.27
C ALA A 724 -13.70 -31.03 -4.26
N SER A 725 -14.61 -31.09 -3.28
CA SER A 725 -15.54 -32.22 -3.08
C SER A 725 -16.97 -31.92 -3.56
N THR A 726 -17.32 -30.63 -3.76
CA THR A 726 -18.63 -30.19 -4.21
C THR A 726 -18.56 -29.52 -5.58
N VAL A 727 -19.69 -29.43 -6.29
CA VAL A 727 -19.79 -28.75 -7.61
C VAL A 727 -19.28 -27.32 -7.53
N ASP A 728 -19.79 -26.54 -6.56
CA ASP A 728 -19.40 -25.16 -6.39
C ASP A 728 -17.94 -24.98 -6.02
N ALA A 729 -17.41 -25.84 -5.15
CA ALA A 729 -15.98 -25.80 -4.78
C ALA A 729 -15.07 -26.08 -5.98
N LEU A 730 -15.47 -27.03 -6.86
CA LEU A 730 -14.70 -27.33 -8.07
C LEU A 730 -14.71 -26.15 -9.06
N LEU A 731 -15.86 -25.56 -9.31
CA LEU A 731 -15.99 -24.39 -10.20
C LEU A 731 -15.15 -23.21 -9.69
N ARG A 732 -15.26 -22.87 -8.39
CA ARG A 732 -14.47 -21.82 -7.75
C ARG A 732 -12.98 -22.09 -7.84
N ALA A 733 -12.53 -23.32 -7.55
CA ALA A 733 -11.12 -23.69 -7.63
C ALA A 733 -10.57 -23.55 -9.06
N VAL A 734 -11.31 -24.01 -10.07
CA VAL A 734 -10.91 -23.88 -11.49
C VAL A 734 -10.85 -22.41 -11.90
N GLU A 735 -11.87 -21.62 -11.53
CA GLU A 735 -11.90 -20.18 -11.82
C GLU A 735 -10.72 -19.44 -11.17
N MET A 736 -10.43 -19.72 -9.88
CA MET A 736 -9.27 -19.13 -9.18
C MET A 736 -7.96 -19.47 -9.88
N VAL A 737 -7.76 -20.74 -10.25
CA VAL A 737 -6.55 -21.19 -10.94
C VAL A 737 -6.39 -20.48 -12.29
N PHE A 738 -7.44 -20.37 -13.08
CA PHE A 738 -7.39 -19.67 -14.38
C PHE A 738 -7.12 -18.20 -14.24
N LYS A 739 -7.70 -17.53 -13.24
CA LYS A 739 -7.40 -16.12 -12.95
C LYS A 739 -5.93 -15.93 -12.55
N CYS A 740 -5.39 -16.81 -11.70
CA CYS A 740 -3.97 -16.75 -11.33
C CYS A 740 -3.03 -17.05 -12.52
N ILE A 741 -3.42 -17.85 -13.48
CA ILE A 741 -2.65 -18.08 -14.70
C ILE A 741 -2.67 -16.82 -15.59
N ASN A 742 -3.84 -16.21 -15.77
CA ASN A 742 -3.99 -15.03 -16.63
C ASN A 742 -3.33 -13.78 -16.05
N SER A 743 -3.27 -13.64 -14.72
CA SER A 743 -2.65 -12.49 -14.06
C SER A 743 -1.13 -12.58 -13.96
N SER A 744 -0.55 -13.79 -14.05
CA SER A 744 0.89 -14.00 -13.86
C SER A 744 1.51 -14.85 -14.96
N TRP A 745 2.44 -14.25 -15.73
CA TRP A 745 3.20 -14.97 -16.75
C TRP A 745 4.01 -16.16 -16.17
N ARG A 746 4.47 -16.05 -14.91
CA ARG A 746 5.20 -17.13 -14.22
C ARG A 746 4.32 -18.34 -13.97
N ASN A 747 3.08 -18.10 -13.58
CA ASN A 747 2.11 -19.16 -13.36
C ASN A 747 1.71 -19.85 -14.69
N SER A 748 1.57 -19.07 -15.75
CA SER A 748 1.34 -19.61 -17.11
C SER A 748 2.50 -20.48 -17.57
N GLU A 749 3.73 -20.00 -17.42
CA GLU A 749 4.93 -20.76 -17.79
C GLU A 749 5.08 -22.04 -16.94
N ALA A 750 4.79 -21.99 -15.64
CA ALA A 750 4.83 -23.15 -14.76
C ALA A 750 3.83 -24.22 -15.21
N MET A 751 2.60 -23.85 -15.52
CA MET A 751 1.58 -24.78 -16.03
C MET A 751 2.00 -25.44 -17.35
N GLU A 752 2.70 -24.73 -18.23
CA GLU A 752 3.21 -25.28 -19.49
C GLU A 752 4.39 -26.24 -19.25
N LYS A 753 5.40 -25.81 -18.48
CA LYS A 753 6.61 -26.58 -18.20
C LYS A 753 6.34 -27.86 -17.41
N ASP A 754 5.49 -27.77 -16.38
CA ASP A 754 5.20 -28.88 -15.48
C ASP A 754 4.08 -29.80 -16.00
N GLN A 755 3.67 -29.63 -17.25
CA GLN A 755 2.56 -30.38 -17.85
C GLN A 755 1.23 -30.24 -17.06
N GLY A 756 1.03 -29.10 -16.40
CA GLY A 756 -0.09 -28.86 -15.53
C GLY A 756 -1.45 -29.02 -16.20
N TYR A 757 -1.58 -28.65 -17.48
CA TYR A 757 -2.83 -28.83 -18.24
C TYR A 757 -3.15 -30.29 -18.47
N ALA A 758 -2.16 -31.17 -18.67
CA ALA A 758 -2.38 -32.60 -18.85
C ALA A 758 -2.87 -33.24 -17.55
N ILE A 759 -2.27 -32.87 -16.43
CA ILE A 759 -2.69 -33.35 -15.10
C ILE A 759 -4.09 -32.83 -14.77
N LEU A 760 -4.36 -31.53 -15.07
CA LEU A 760 -5.70 -30.95 -14.90
C LEU A 760 -6.76 -31.70 -15.70
N ALA A 761 -6.48 -32.08 -16.95
CA ALA A 761 -7.39 -32.86 -17.77
C ALA A 761 -7.70 -34.25 -17.13
N LEU A 762 -6.68 -34.89 -16.57
CA LEU A 762 -6.86 -36.18 -15.85
C LEU A 762 -7.72 -35.98 -14.59
N LEU A 763 -7.45 -34.96 -13.78
CA LEU A 763 -8.26 -34.65 -12.59
C LEU A 763 -9.73 -34.38 -12.97
N LEU A 764 -9.99 -33.58 -13.99
CA LEU A 764 -11.33 -33.31 -14.48
C LEU A 764 -12.02 -34.60 -15.01
N LYS A 765 -11.30 -35.50 -15.71
CA LYS A 765 -11.85 -36.78 -16.13
C LYS A 765 -12.33 -37.63 -14.96
N VAL A 766 -11.52 -37.67 -13.86
CA VAL A 766 -11.89 -38.40 -12.64
C VAL A 766 -13.06 -37.73 -11.92
N LYS A 767 -13.01 -36.44 -11.71
CA LYS A 767 -14.06 -35.67 -10.99
C LYS A 767 -15.41 -35.76 -11.70
N LEU A 768 -15.45 -35.67 -13.02
CA LEU A 768 -16.64 -35.78 -13.84
C LEU A 768 -17.09 -37.20 -14.11
N GLY A 769 -16.31 -38.21 -13.66
CA GLY A 769 -16.67 -39.63 -13.80
C GLY A 769 -16.57 -40.16 -15.24
N PHE A 770 -15.72 -39.59 -16.08
CA PHE A 770 -15.44 -40.08 -17.46
C PHE A 770 -14.44 -41.25 -17.49
N THR A 771 -13.66 -41.41 -16.44
CA THR A 771 -12.76 -42.58 -16.24
C THR A 771 -13.15 -43.31 -14.99
N THR A 772 -13.18 -44.66 -15.08
CA THR A 772 -13.18 -45.55 -13.90
C THR A 772 -11.79 -45.53 -13.32
N SER A 773 -11.65 -44.97 -12.14
CA SER A 773 -10.44 -44.83 -11.28
C SER A 773 -9.13 -45.42 -11.84
N LEU A 774 -8.10 -44.62 -11.82
CA LEU A 774 -6.74 -45.12 -11.60
C LEU A 774 -6.80 -45.78 -10.22
N ASN A 775 -6.65 -47.11 -10.14
CA ASN A 775 -6.86 -47.95 -8.93
C ASN A 775 -5.99 -47.53 -7.73
N GLU A 776 -5.20 -46.49 -7.84
CA GLU A 776 -4.24 -46.03 -6.82
C GLU A 776 -4.26 -44.49 -6.65
N SER A 777 -5.22 -43.78 -7.28
CA SER A 777 -5.28 -42.30 -7.16
C SER A 777 -6.02 -41.88 -5.89
N PRO A 778 -5.44 -41.02 -5.01
CA PRO A 778 -6.13 -40.45 -3.87
C PRO A 778 -7.25 -39.46 -4.27
N THR A 779 -7.41 -39.13 -5.55
CA THR A 779 -8.42 -38.24 -6.07
C THR A 779 -9.82 -38.76 -5.83
N GLN A 780 -10.60 -38.04 -5.03
CA GLN A 780 -11.99 -38.40 -4.76
C GLN A 780 -12.89 -38.12 -5.95
N ARG A 781 -13.62 -39.16 -6.38
CA ARG A 781 -14.68 -39.03 -7.35
C ARG A 781 -15.86 -38.30 -6.72
N MET A 782 -16.43 -37.31 -7.44
CA MET A 782 -17.63 -36.62 -7.00
C MET A 782 -18.86 -37.50 -7.21
N SER A 783 -19.73 -37.56 -6.19
CA SER A 783 -21.01 -38.28 -6.29
C SER A 783 -22.04 -37.32 -6.89
N LEU A 784 -22.16 -37.31 -8.23
CA LEU A 784 -23.03 -36.43 -8.98
C LEU A 784 -24.28 -37.16 -9.51
N GLN A 785 -25.45 -36.52 -9.40
CA GLN A 785 -26.62 -36.94 -10.13
C GLN A 785 -26.45 -36.63 -11.63
N PRO A 786 -27.10 -37.40 -12.56
CA PRO A 786 -26.91 -37.18 -13.99
C PRO A 786 -27.15 -35.74 -14.46
N GLY A 787 -28.20 -35.07 -13.96
CA GLY A 787 -28.51 -33.65 -14.30
C GLY A 787 -27.49 -32.66 -13.73
N GLU A 788 -27.00 -32.87 -12.51
CA GLU A 788 -25.95 -32.05 -11.91
C GLU A 788 -24.61 -32.17 -12.68
N ARG A 789 -24.30 -33.38 -13.13
CA ARG A 789 -23.12 -33.64 -13.95
C ARG A 789 -23.16 -32.85 -15.27
N ASP A 790 -24.30 -32.86 -15.95
CA ASP A 790 -24.44 -32.18 -17.23
C ASP A 790 -24.35 -30.66 -17.05
N GLN A 791 -24.93 -30.12 -15.99
CA GLN A 791 -24.82 -28.71 -15.64
C GLN A 791 -23.39 -28.32 -15.29
N LEU A 792 -22.69 -29.16 -14.50
CA LEU A 792 -21.28 -28.95 -14.17
C LEU A 792 -20.41 -29.00 -15.43
N CYS A 793 -20.61 -29.96 -16.34
CA CYS A 793 -19.90 -30.06 -17.59
C CYS A 793 -20.09 -28.79 -18.44
N PHE A 794 -21.31 -28.23 -18.50
CA PHE A 794 -21.57 -27.00 -19.23
C PHE A 794 -20.87 -25.81 -18.63
N GLN A 795 -20.90 -25.64 -17.30
CA GLN A 795 -20.24 -24.54 -16.60
C GLN A 795 -18.72 -24.63 -16.70
N LEU A 796 -18.12 -25.80 -16.49
CA LEU A 796 -16.68 -26.02 -16.69
C LEU A 796 -16.24 -25.76 -18.11
N LEU A 797 -16.99 -26.26 -19.11
CA LEU A 797 -16.67 -25.99 -20.50
C LEU A 797 -16.73 -24.47 -20.81
N SER A 798 -17.70 -23.75 -20.25
CA SER A 798 -17.80 -22.31 -20.40
C SER A 798 -16.60 -21.57 -19.81
N LEU A 799 -16.16 -21.92 -18.59
CA LEU A 799 -14.95 -21.37 -17.95
C LEU A 799 -13.68 -21.69 -18.76
N LEU A 800 -13.54 -22.91 -19.25
CA LEU A 800 -12.41 -23.31 -20.08
C LEU A 800 -12.36 -22.56 -21.40
N LEU A 801 -13.50 -22.36 -22.05
CA LEU A 801 -13.60 -21.60 -23.29
C LEU A 801 -13.22 -20.15 -23.09
N GLU A 802 -13.69 -19.53 -22.02
CA GLU A 802 -13.31 -18.16 -21.66
C GLU A 802 -11.80 -18.06 -21.39
N PHE A 803 -11.24 -19.02 -20.65
CA PHE A 803 -9.81 -19.08 -20.37
C PHE A 803 -8.94 -19.18 -21.61
N VAL A 804 -9.37 -19.92 -22.64
CA VAL A 804 -8.63 -20.05 -23.89
C VAL A 804 -8.91 -18.91 -24.89
N GLY A 805 -9.78 -17.96 -24.54
CA GLY A 805 -10.03 -16.75 -25.32
C GLY A 805 -11.32 -16.75 -26.14
N TYR A 806 -12.28 -17.64 -25.85
CA TYR A 806 -13.62 -17.58 -26.41
C TYR A 806 -14.46 -16.52 -25.70
N LYS A 807 -15.05 -15.61 -26.44
CA LYS A 807 -15.93 -14.57 -25.91
C LYS A 807 -17.39 -14.91 -26.14
N HIS A 808 -18.11 -15.28 -25.09
CA HIS A 808 -19.51 -15.70 -25.18
C HIS A 808 -20.45 -14.61 -25.71
N TYR A 809 -20.22 -13.35 -25.27
CA TYR A 809 -21.04 -12.19 -25.65
C TYR A 809 -20.62 -11.54 -26.96
N GLU A 810 -19.33 -11.69 -27.33
CA GLU A 810 -18.73 -11.10 -28.52
C GLU A 810 -17.98 -12.17 -29.33
N PRO A 811 -18.65 -13.15 -29.94
CA PRO A 811 -18.00 -14.27 -30.61
C PRO A 811 -17.04 -13.85 -31.74
N LEU A 812 -17.29 -12.70 -32.37
CA LEU A 812 -16.41 -12.13 -33.39
C LEU A 812 -15.03 -11.75 -32.87
N GLU A 813 -14.93 -11.41 -31.60
CA GLU A 813 -13.67 -11.05 -30.91
C GLU A 813 -12.92 -12.25 -30.34
N SER A 814 -13.40 -13.47 -30.54
CA SER A 814 -12.80 -14.68 -30.02
C SER A 814 -11.46 -14.99 -30.68
N VAL A 815 -10.41 -15.21 -29.90
CA VAL A 815 -9.05 -15.53 -30.35
C VAL A 815 -8.42 -16.57 -29.45
N ILE A 816 -7.77 -17.59 -30.01
CA ILE A 816 -7.09 -18.61 -29.22
C ILE A 816 -5.83 -17.99 -28.59
N ILE A 817 -5.86 -17.69 -27.29
CA ILE A 817 -4.73 -17.09 -26.55
C ILE A 817 -3.81 -18.12 -25.92
N ASN A 818 -4.32 -19.29 -25.50
CA ASN A 818 -3.54 -20.38 -24.92
C ASN A 818 -3.70 -21.67 -25.74
N PRO A 819 -2.81 -21.90 -26.73
CA PRO A 819 -2.94 -23.05 -27.63
C PRO A 819 -2.75 -24.40 -26.95
N LEU A 820 -1.82 -24.50 -25.95
CA LEU A 820 -1.56 -25.74 -25.25
C LEU A 820 -2.75 -26.16 -24.38
N ALA A 821 -3.31 -25.21 -23.62
CA ALA A 821 -4.53 -25.47 -22.85
C ALA A 821 -5.70 -25.84 -23.77
N TYR A 822 -5.85 -25.14 -24.89
CA TYR A 822 -6.88 -25.43 -25.88
C TYR A 822 -6.75 -26.86 -26.42
N ARG A 823 -5.55 -27.28 -26.80
CA ARG A 823 -5.29 -28.65 -27.26
C ARG A 823 -5.67 -29.67 -26.18
N VAL A 824 -5.08 -29.56 -24.99
CA VAL A 824 -5.18 -30.59 -23.95
C VAL A 824 -6.56 -30.65 -23.29
N LEU A 825 -7.18 -29.49 -23.00
CA LEU A 825 -8.43 -29.41 -22.25
C LEU A 825 -9.69 -29.44 -23.12
N LEU A 826 -9.57 -29.14 -24.42
CA LEU A 826 -10.71 -29.14 -25.35
C LEU A 826 -10.56 -30.17 -26.44
N VAL A 827 -9.46 -30.19 -27.22
CA VAL A 827 -9.34 -31.11 -28.37
C VAL A 827 -9.13 -32.56 -27.91
N ASP A 828 -8.16 -32.78 -27.02
CA ASP A 828 -7.78 -34.09 -26.53
C ASP A 828 -8.68 -34.63 -25.40
N PHE A 829 -9.58 -33.77 -24.87
CA PHE A 829 -10.52 -34.15 -23.82
C PHE A 829 -11.84 -34.67 -24.38
N ASP A 830 -11.97 -35.99 -24.57
CA ASP A 830 -13.15 -36.63 -25.17
C ASP A 830 -14.39 -36.65 -24.28
N GLY A 831 -14.32 -36.18 -23.04
CA GLY A 831 -15.48 -36.07 -22.15
C GLY A 831 -16.58 -35.14 -22.69
N TRP A 832 -16.22 -34.04 -23.37
CA TRP A 832 -17.21 -33.11 -23.91
C TRP A 832 -18.10 -33.74 -25.00
N ARG A 833 -17.55 -34.64 -25.79
CA ARG A 833 -18.28 -35.39 -26.84
C ARG A 833 -19.25 -36.44 -26.28
N ARG A 834 -19.01 -36.85 -25.01
CA ARG A 834 -19.83 -37.86 -24.31
C ARG A 834 -20.82 -37.25 -23.34
N SER A 835 -20.88 -35.89 -23.23
CA SER A 835 -21.77 -35.15 -22.38
C SER A 835 -23.14 -34.92 -23.03
N ALA A 836 -24.07 -34.28 -22.29
CA ALA A 836 -25.39 -33.94 -22.78
C ALA A 836 -25.37 -33.06 -24.06
N PRO A 837 -26.45 -33.10 -24.88
CA PRO A 837 -26.51 -32.36 -26.15
C PRO A 837 -26.17 -30.88 -26.03
N ILE A 838 -26.58 -30.22 -24.96
CA ILE A 838 -26.29 -28.79 -24.73
C ILE A 838 -24.78 -28.53 -24.58
N VAL A 839 -24.05 -29.43 -23.94
CA VAL A 839 -22.58 -29.35 -23.80
C VAL A 839 -21.91 -29.60 -25.14
N GLN A 840 -22.40 -30.61 -25.89
CA GLN A 840 -21.92 -30.91 -27.26
C GLN A 840 -22.14 -29.72 -28.20
N GLU A 841 -23.29 -29.08 -28.14
CA GLU A 841 -23.60 -27.90 -28.98
C GLU A 841 -22.58 -26.79 -28.73
N LEU A 842 -22.34 -26.44 -27.45
CA LEU A 842 -21.34 -25.42 -27.10
C LEU A 842 -19.94 -25.84 -27.56
N TYR A 843 -19.57 -27.12 -27.36
CA TYR A 843 -18.29 -27.68 -27.76
C TYR A 843 -18.05 -27.57 -29.27
N TYR A 844 -19.03 -27.88 -30.12
CA TYR A 844 -18.87 -27.77 -31.56
C TYR A 844 -19.00 -26.32 -32.06
N LYS A 845 -19.85 -25.50 -31.43
CA LYS A 845 -20.05 -24.10 -31.80
C LYS A 845 -18.76 -23.30 -31.69
N GLN A 846 -17.91 -23.57 -30.69
CA GLN A 846 -16.66 -22.85 -30.52
C GLN A 846 -15.70 -23.10 -31.71
N PHE A 847 -15.61 -24.32 -32.29
CA PHE A 847 -14.77 -24.58 -33.47
C PHE A 847 -15.22 -23.73 -34.66
N ILE A 848 -16.52 -23.64 -34.89
CA ILE A 848 -17.09 -22.82 -35.98
C ILE A 848 -16.75 -21.35 -35.74
N THR A 849 -16.85 -20.90 -34.48
CA THR A 849 -16.55 -19.52 -34.11
C THR A 849 -15.09 -19.19 -34.35
N PHE A 850 -14.17 -19.98 -33.80
CA PHE A 850 -12.73 -19.73 -34.01
C PHE A 850 -12.29 -19.87 -35.46
N ALA A 851 -12.79 -20.87 -36.22
CA ALA A 851 -12.32 -21.18 -37.54
C ALA A 851 -12.94 -20.28 -38.64
N ALA A 852 -14.18 -19.82 -38.47
CA ALA A 852 -14.92 -19.16 -39.52
C ALA A 852 -15.54 -17.81 -39.17
N ARG A 853 -16.08 -17.64 -37.96
CA ARG A 853 -16.84 -16.44 -37.59
C ARG A 853 -15.98 -15.31 -36.98
N SER A 854 -14.95 -15.66 -36.26
CA SER A 854 -14.06 -14.68 -35.61
C SER A 854 -13.36 -13.79 -36.66
N LYS A 855 -13.21 -12.52 -36.37
CA LYS A 855 -12.38 -11.62 -37.19
C LYS A 855 -10.91 -12.06 -37.23
N TYR A 856 -10.50 -12.88 -36.30
CA TYR A 856 -9.15 -13.47 -36.19
C TYR A 856 -9.07 -14.91 -36.76
N HIS A 857 -10.06 -15.33 -37.58
CA HIS A 857 -10.17 -16.72 -38.07
C HIS A 857 -8.89 -17.23 -38.78
N GLN A 858 -8.20 -16.40 -39.55
CA GLN A 858 -6.96 -16.80 -40.23
C GLN A 858 -5.85 -17.17 -39.23
N TYR A 859 -5.74 -16.41 -38.15
CA TYR A 859 -4.79 -16.70 -37.10
C TYR A 859 -5.18 -17.93 -36.31
N ASN A 860 -6.44 -18.04 -35.92
CA ASN A 860 -6.97 -19.20 -35.21
C ASN A 860 -6.78 -20.48 -36.05
N ASN A 861 -7.04 -20.46 -37.35
CA ASN A 861 -6.85 -21.60 -38.23
C ASN A 861 -5.39 -22.06 -38.30
N ARG A 862 -4.44 -21.15 -38.38
CA ARG A 862 -3.02 -21.51 -38.33
C ARG A 862 -2.66 -22.21 -37.01
N ARG A 863 -3.23 -21.80 -35.86
CA ARG A 863 -3.04 -22.46 -34.57
C ARG A 863 -3.73 -23.81 -34.53
N LEU A 864 -4.97 -23.91 -35.02
CA LEU A 864 -5.70 -25.20 -35.07
C LEU A 864 -4.96 -26.23 -35.92
N ILE A 865 -4.42 -25.86 -37.09
CA ILE A 865 -3.64 -26.74 -37.96
C ILE A 865 -2.37 -27.22 -37.25
N ARG A 866 -1.61 -26.34 -36.58
CA ARG A 866 -0.41 -26.72 -35.85
C ARG A 866 -0.68 -27.63 -34.65
N MET A 867 -1.87 -27.60 -34.08
CA MET A 867 -2.26 -28.50 -32.99
C MET A 867 -2.69 -29.88 -33.48
N SER A 868 -3.05 -30.03 -34.75
CA SER A 868 -3.41 -31.30 -35.38
C SER A 868 -2.20 -32.12 -35.85
N GLU A 869 -1.06 -31.44 -36.03
CA GLU A 869 0.26 -32.08 -36.30
C GLU A 869 0.89 -32.53 -34.96
#